data_ea333f0e1edf3ffe3397dbd0c984305d
#
_entry.id   ea333f0e1edf3ffe3397dbd0c984305d
#
_cell.length_a   1.000
_cell.length_b   1.000
_cell.length_c   1.000
_cell.angle_alpha   90.00
_cell.angle_beta   90.00
_cell.angle_gamma   90.00
#
_symmetry.space_group_name_H-M   'P 1'
#
loop_
_entity.id
_entity.type
_entity.pdbx_description
1 polymer ?
#
loop_
_entity_poly.entity_id
_entity_poly.type
_entity_poly.pdbx_seq_one_letter_code
_entity_poly.pdbx_strand_id
1 'polypeptide(L)'
;MDTGAVSTHRWRFFRLGGFDQVRLDSAEDLLHLSELDQKLWAALSCPVTGLEFDRRTLALLDTDGDDRVRVPEILAAVRWVCTVLRDLKPVMEGREALPLAAINEADPEGRRLLAAARQILNFLNKPGMEEISVEDVAGTETLLHDSPFNGDGVITPASARDEDTHALIEEIMACVGSVPDRGGADGIGAEQIEAFFQAAALHAAWWEEGQTPAVMPLGDGTADAADCMRTLRAKIDDYFTRCALAAYDPKAGEALSPALATYEGLSLRDLAADPELERLPLARIEAGRALPLGSGVNPAWAAALTTFRTLVVTPLLGEADSLDAEGWERLKSLMAPYEAWQAVKAGIEVEALGPDRVRALLAGDARDRLAKVLEEDLSLAEQVESFEGVIRLVHCTRDLLVLLNNFVSFRDFYVQDRKAVFQAGTLYLDGRACELCIRVESPDAHATLAALSQTYLAYCRCTRRGSTEQMFIAAAFTGGDADNLMVGRNGIFYDREGQDWDAAIVKIIEHPISVRQAFWLPYKRMGRMVGEQIAKFAAAKDSAVSANAGAKLADVGAKPDAAVKPPFDVGKFAGIFAAIGLALGAIGTAIATVLGGFLSLAVWQMPLVVGGVLLMISGPSMLIAYLKLRQRNLGPILDACGWAVNTRASINIPFGATLTKVAELPKGAQRSLRDPFAEKKTPWKRWAVILALFVALGMAWDKGYIGQLADALKPLFGGRQTNATEQAAPASNVTGQAPAAKAPNATAGPAAPAQPSK
;
A
#
# COMPACT_ATOMS: atom_id res chain seq x y z
N MET A 1 31.96 -25.46 -2.17
CA MET A 1 33.16 -24.65 -2.48
C MET A 1 33.13 -24.41 -3.98
N ASP A 2 32.51 -23.30 -4.34
CA ASP A 2 32.35 -22.92 -5.75
C ASP A 2 33.67 -22.24 -6.16
N THR A 3 34.45 -22.95 -6.95
CA THR A 3 35.65 -22.38 -7.57
C THR A 3 35.17 -21.39 -8.62
N GLY A 4 35.15 -20.09 -8.22
CA GLY A 4 34.78 -19.01 -9.12
C GLY A 4 35.60 -19.12 -10.42
N ALA A 5 34.90 -19.40 -11.50
CA ALA A 5 35.43 -19.26 -12.84
C ALA A 5 35.94 -17.79 -12.95
N VAL A 6 37.23 -17.63 -13.18
CA VAL A 6 37.82 -16.30 -13.42
C VAL A 6 37.19 -15.80 -14.72
N SER A 7 36.30 -14.83 -14.63
CA SER A 7 35.71 -14.17 -15.81
C SER A 7 36.88 -13.65 -16.68
N THR A 8 36.86 -14.02 -17.95
CA THR A 8 37.87 -13.53 -18.94
C THR A 8 37.54 -12.12 -19.38
N HIS A 9 36.30 -11.63 -19.10
CA HIS A 9 35.84 -10.31 -19.47
C HIS A 9 36.35 -9.23 -18.51
N ARG A 10 36.80 -8.10 -19.04
CA ARG A 10 37.33 -6.97 -18.28
C ARG A 10 36.20 -5.98 -17.95
N TRP A 11 35.52 -6.15 -16.81
CA TRP A 11 34.51 -5.27 -16.32
C TRP A 11 35.02 -3.84 -16.02
N ARG A 12 34.25 -2.83 -16.36
CA ARG A 12 34.47 -1.44 -16.02
C ARG A 12 33.44 -0.99 -14.98
N PHE A 13 33.95 -0.37 -13.92
CA PHE A 13 33.10 0.14 -12.84
C PHE A 13 33.25 1.65 -12.71
N PHE A 14 32.22 2.29 -12.22
CA PHE A 14 32.22 3.67 -11.76
C PHE A 14 31.68 3.74 -10.33
N ARG A 15 32.08 4.77 -9.56
CA ARG A 15 31.62 4.91 -8.18
C ARG A 15 30.78 6.15 -8.02
N LEU A 16 29.46 5.99 -7.89
CA LEU A 16 28.47 7.01 -7.58
C LEU A 16 27.47 6.45 -6.55
N GLY A 17 26.86 7.32 -5.76
CA GLY A 17 25.92 6.86 -4.73
C GLY A 17 26.54 6.09 -3.56
N GLY A 18 27.88 6.08 -3.46
CA GLY A 18 28.60 5.41 -2.38
C GLY A 18 28.96 3.95 -2.63
N PHE A 19 28.60 3.38 -3.78
CA PHE A 19 28.90 2.00 -4.17
C PHE A 19 29.47 1.92 -5.59
N ASP A 20 30.10 0.79 -5.91
CA ASP A 20 30.70 0.54 -7.22
C ASP A 20 29.62 -0.05 -8.14
N GLN A 21 29.45 0.54 -9.30
CA GLN A 21 28.42 0.21 -10.29
C GLN A 21 29.08 -0.20 -11.61
N VAL A 22 28.59 -1.26 -12.23
CA VAL A 22 29.09 -1.71 -13.51
C VAL A 22 28.65 -0.76 -14.63
N ARG A 23 29.53 -0.57 -15.61
CA ARG A 23 29.22 0.13 -16.86
C ARG A 23 28.90 -0.90 -17.94
N LEU A 24 27.75 -0.73 -18.56
CA LEU A 24 27.29 -1.53 -19.70
C LEU A 24 27.38 -0.66 -20.95
N ASP A 25 28.59 -0.54 -21.52
CA ASP A 25 28.87 0.35 -22.65
C ASP A 25 29.10 -0.39 -23.96
N SER A 26 29.22 -1.71 -23.94
CA SER A 26 29.56 -2.53 -25.10
C SER A 26 28.72 -3.81 -25.19
N ALA A 27 28.59 -4.37 -26.38
CA ALA A 27 27.96 -5.65 -26.61
C ALA A 27 28.61 -6.79 -25.79
N GLU A 28 29.94 -6.73 -25.60
CA GLU A 28 30.69 -7.68 -24.78
C GLU A 28 30.24 -7.67 -23.31
N ASP A 29 29.84 -6.52 -22.77
CA ASP A 29 29.32 -6.42 -21.41
C ASP A 29 27.99 -7.17 -21.28
N LEU A 30 27.13 -7.18 -22.31
CA LEU A 30 25.88 -7.96 -22.33
C LEU A 30 26.16 -9.48 -22.45
N LEU A 31 27.06 -9.88 -23.36
CA LEU A 31 27.43 -11.28 -23.57
C LEU A 31 27.93 -11.96 -22.29
N HIS A 32 28.67 -11.21 -21.46
CA HIS A 32 29.25 -11.71 -20.21
C HIS A 32 28.41 -11.39 -18.97
N LEU A 33 27.22 -10.78 -19.10
CA LEU A 33 26.43 -10.32 -17.94
C LEU A 33 26.13 -11.42 -16.93
N SER A 34 25.97 -12.65 -17.38
CA SER A 34 25.77 -13.83 -16.52
C SER A 34 26.97 -14.18 -15.62
N GLU A 35 28.16 -13.68 -15.95
CA GLU A 35 29.38 -13.88 -15.16
C GLU A 35 29.55 -12.82 -14.05
N LEU A 36 28.76 -11.72 -14.12
CA LEU A 36 28.79 -10.67 -13.10
C LEU A 36 28.07 -11.14 -11.85
N ASP A 37 28.79 -11.16 -10.72
CA ASP A 37 28.23 -11.55 -9.43
C ASP A 37 27.00 -10.67 -9.09
N GLN A 38 25.86 -11.31 -8.86
CA GLN A 38 24.59 -10.63 -8.52
C GLN A 38 24.68 -9.74 -7.27
N LYS A 39 25.65 -9.98 -6.39
CA LYS A 39 25.92 -9.11 -5.24
C LYS A 39 26.37 -7.70 -5.64
N LEU A 40 26.83 -7.52 -6.88
CA LEU A 40 27.23 -6.24 -7.44
C LEU A 40 26.09 -5.51 -8.16
N TRP A 41 24.93 -6.17 -8.34
CA TRP A 41 23.76 -5.57 -8.95
C TRP A 41 23.08 -4.59 -8.00
N ALA A 42 22.60 -3.48 -8.52
CA ALA A 42 21.96 -2.44 -7.71
C ALA A 42 20.57 -2.89 -7.19
N ALA A 43 19.82 -3.62 -8.00
CA ALA A 43 18.54 -4.24 -7.63
C ALA A 43 18.52 -5.71 -8.06
N LEU A 44 17.72 -6.53 -7.37
CA LEU A 44 17.51 -7.96 -7.65
C LEU A 44 16.09 -8.27 -8.14
N SER A 45 15.16 -7.32 -7.96
CA SER A 45 13.78 -7.39 -8.44
C SER A 45 13.21 -5.98 -8.60
N CYS A 46 12.35 -5.80 -9.60
CA CYS A 46 11.52 -4.61 -9.76
C CYS A 46 10.07 -5.00 -10.09
N PRO A 47 9.07 -4.17 -9.74
CA PRO A 47 7.69 -4.42 -10.10
C PRO A 47 7.45 -4.15 -11.59
N VAL A 48 6.46 -4.81 -12.17
CA VAL A 48 6.02 -4.58 -13.57
C VAL A 48 5.18 -3.30 -13.70
N THR A 49 4.59 -2.84 -12.60
CA THR A 49 3.71 -1.65 -12.57
C THR A 49 4.31 -0.50 -11.77
N GLY A 50 3.83 0.71 -11.99
CA GLY A 50 4.27 1.90 -11.23
C GLY A 50 5.60 2.49 -11.68
N LEU A 51 6.21 1.97 -12.74
CA LEU A 51 7.44 2.49 -13.34
C LEU A 51 7.12 3.36 -14.56
N GLU A 52 7.98 4.32 -14.82
CA GLU A 52 7.96 5.14 -16.04
C GLU A 52 8.80 4.42 -17.12
N PHE A 53 8.32 3.28 -17.50
CA PHE A 53 8.93 2.36 -18.44
C PHE A 53 7.83 1.63 -19.22
N ASP A 54 8.12 1.12 -20.41
CA ASP A 54 7.15 0.40 -21.21
C ASP A 54 6.64 -0.83 -20.45
N ARG A 55 5.35 -0.78 -20.13
CA ARG A 55 4.68 -1.84 -19.39
C ARG A 55 4.65 -3.16 -20.15
N ARG A 56 4.54 -3.08 -21.50
CA ARG A 56 4.55 -4.27 -22.36
C ARG A 56 5.89 -4.97 -22.32
N THR A 57 6.99 -4.20 -22.37
CA THR A 57 8.34 -4.76 -22.25
C THR A 57 8.51 -5.49 -20.91
N LEU A 58 8.06 -4.92 -19.80
CA LEU A 58 8.15 -5.59 -18.50
C LEU A 58 7.31 -6.88 -18.47
N ALA A 59 6.09 -6.85 -18.99
CA ALA A 59 5.23 -8.04 -19.06
C ALA A 59 5.81 -9.14 -19.95
N LEU A 60 6.55 -8.79 -21.02
CA LEU A 60 7.25 -9.76 -21.87
C LEU A 60 8.50 -10.35 -21.19
N LEU A 61 9.03 -9.69 -20.15
CA LEU A 61 10.17 -10.17 -19.38
C LEU A 61 9.75 -11.00 -18.16
N ASP A 62 8.59 -10.70 -17.58
CA ASP A 62 7.97 -11.44 -16.48
C ASP A 62 7.41 -12.76 -17.04
N THR A 63 8.23 -13.82 -16.95
CA THR A 63 7.91 -15.11 -17.58
C THR A 63 7.09 -16.03 -16.69
N ASP A 64 7.06 -15.79 -15.39
CA ASP A 64 6.29 -16.57 -14.43
C ASP A 64 4.97 -15.88 -14.00
N GLY A 65 4.73 -14.64 -14.48
CA GLY A 65 3.49 -13.91 -14.31
C GLY A 65 3.21 -13.46 -12.87
N ASP A 66 4.28 -13.21 -12.08
CA ASP A 66 4.13 -12.82 -10.67
C ASP A 66 4.16 -11.30 -10.44
N ASP A 67 4.01 -10.52 -11.51
CA ASP A 67 4.06 -9.04 -11.54
C ASP A 67 5.42 -8.45 -11.11
N ARG A 68 6.50 -9.22 -11.26
CA ARG A 68 7.87 -8.80 -10.94
C ARG A 68 8.87 -9.30 -11.96
N VAL A 69 9.83 -8.47 -12.30
CA VAL A 69 11.00 -8.88 -13.09
C VAL A 69 12.18 -9.11 -12.15
N ARG A 70 12.77 -10.30 -12.20
CA ARG A 70 13.91 -10.73 -11.37
C ARG A 70 15.16 -11.00 -12.19
N VAL A 71 16.29 -11.16 -11.47
CA VAL A 71 17.60 -11.45 -12.10
C VAL A 71 17.59 -12.65 -13.08
N PRO A 72 16.97 -13.81 -12.75
CA PRO A 72 16.93 -14.93 -13.68
C PRO A 72 16.26 -14.60 -15.01
N GLU A 73 15.19 -13.84 -15.00
CA GLU A 73 14.43 -13.43 -16.18
C GLU A 73 15.21 -12.43 -17.04
N ILE A 74 15.85 -11.44 -16.39
CA ILE A 74 16.75 -10.50 -17.07
C ILE A 74 17.90 -11.28 -17.75
N LEU A 75 18.54 -12.21 -17.04
CA LEU A 75 19.62 -13.00 -17.59
C LEU A 75 19.14 -13.93 -18.71
N ALA A 76 17.92 -14.47 -18.62
CA ALA A 76 17.32 -15.26 -19.68
C ALA A 76 17.07 -14.41 -20.93
N ALA A 77 16.49 -13.21 -20.75
CA ALA A 77 16.24 -12.27 -21.84
C ALA A 77 17.53 -11.82 -22.52
N VAL A 78 18.54 -11.43 -21.73
CA VAL A 78 19.85 -11.02 -22.28
C VAL A 78 20.51 -12.15 -23.07
N ARG A 79 20.55 -13.36 -22.51
CA ARG A 79 21.11 -14.53 -23.22
C ARG A 79 20.37 -14.83 -24.52
N TRP A 80 19.04 -14.78 -24.47
CA TRP A 80 18.21 -15.00 -25.65
C TRP A 80 18.46 -13.94 -26.73
N VAL A 81 18.45 -12.65 -26.38
CA VAL A 81 18.75 -11.55 -27.30
C VAL A 81 20.16 -11.73 -27.94
N CYS A 82 21.15 -12.09 -27.12
CA CYS A 82 22.52 -12.33 -27.59
C CYS A 82 22.64 -13.56 -28.51
N THR A 83 21.73 -14.52 -28.44
CA THR A 83 21.71 -15.71 -29.30
C THR A 83 21.04 -15.39 -30.63
N VAL A 84 19.86 -14.76 -30.60
CA VAL A 84 19.03 -14.50 -31.77
C VAL A 84 19.50 -13.30 -32.62
N LEU A 85 20.34 -12.41 -32.04
CA LEU A 85 20.97 -11.30 -32.76
C LEU A 85 22.43 -11.60 -33.05
N ARG A 86 22.89 -11.34 -34.29
CA ARG A 86 24.31 -11.34 -34.65
C ARG A 86 24.97 -9.99 -34.47
N ASP A 87 24.18 -8.91 -34.43
CA ASP A 87 24.63 -7.55 -34.16
C ASP A 87 23.80 -6.94 -33.04
N LEU A 88 24.44 -6.71 -31.88
CA LEU A 88 23.80 -6.13 -30.70
C LEU A 88 23.82 -4.60 -30.69
N LYS A 89 24.36 -3.94 -31.74
CA LYS A 89 24.44 -2.50 -31.81
C LYS A 89 23.05 -1.81 -31.71
N PRO A 90 21.98 -2.30 -32.34
CA PRO A 90 20.63 -1.73 -32.18
C PRO A 90 20.16 -1.72 -30.72
N VAL A 91 20.45 -2.79 -29.97
CA VAL A 91 20.12 -2.89 -28.53
C VAL A 91 20.94 -1.92 -27.71
N MET A 92 22.23 -1.77 -28.01
CA MET A 92 23.12 -0.82 -27.30
C MET A 92 22.77 0.64 -27.60
N GLU A 93 22.15 0.91 -28.73
CA GLU A 93 21.67 2.24 -29.11
C GLU A 93 20.24 2.51 -28.62
N GLY A 94 19.48 1.48 -28.23
CA GLY A 94 18.07 1.58 -27.84
C GLY A 94 17.19 2.03 -29.01
N ARG A 95 17.33 1.38 -30.18
CA ARG A 95 16.60 1.77 -31.40
C ARG A 95 15.12 1.43 -31.31
N GLU A 96 14.26 2.31 -31.79
CA GLU A 96 12.82 2.11 -31.94
C GLU A 96 12.46 1.05 -32.99
N ALA A 97 13.37 0.77 -33.92
CA ALA A 97 13.22 -0.25 -34.96
C ALA A 97 14.40 -1.21 -34.99
N LEU A 98 14.11 -2.48 -35.14
CA LEU A 98 15.08 -3.55 -35.28
C LEU A 98 15.41 -3.77 -36.75
N PRO A 99 16.67 -3.57 -37.20
CA PRO A 99 17.10 -3.96 -38.54
C PRO A 99 17.02 -5.48 -38.71
N LEU A 100 16.31 -5.96 -39.72
CA LEU A 100 16.19 -7.39 -40.00
C LEU A 100 17.56 -8.06 -40.23
N ALA A 101 18.51 -7.29 -40.79
CA ALA A 101 19.88 -7.70 -40.96
C ALA A 101 20.64 -7.96 -39.63
N ALA A 102 20.18 -7.47 -38.50
CA ALA A 102 20.78 -7.74 -37.20
C ALA A 102 20.42 -9.11 -36.63
N ILE A 103 19.38 -9.78 -37.18
CA ILE A 103 18.92 -11.08 -36.72
C ILE A 103 19.91 -12.17 -37.18
N ASN A 104 20.16 -13.15 -36.35
CA ASN A 104 21.12 -14.23 -36.59
C ASN A 104 20.48 -15.35 -37.38
N GLU A 105 20.68 -15.38 -38.70
CA GLU A 105 20.17 -16.45 -39.58
C GLU A 105 20.84 -17.82 -39.38
N ALA A 106 21.99 -17.89 -38.73
CA ALA A 106 22.67 -19.14 -38.44
C ALA A 106 21.99 -19.89 -37.28
N ASP A 107 21.35 -19.15 -36.36
CA ASP A 107 20.58 -19.74 -35.29
C ASP A 107 19.20 -20.21 -35.80
N PRO A 108 18.71 -21.39 -35.38
CA PRO A 108 17.41 -21.90 -35.83
C PRO A 108 16.24 -20.99 -35.40
N GLU A 109 16.27 -20.44 -34.17
CA GLU A 109 15.26 -19.53 -33.66
C GLU A 109 15.34 -18.17 -34.37
N GLY A 110 16.56 -17.64 -34.57
CA GLY A 110 16.76 -16.39 -35.30
C GLY A 110 16.21 -16.47 -36.73
N ARG A 111 16.34 -17.60 -37.43
CA ARG A 111 15.73 -17.83 -38.77
C ARG A 111 14.20 -17.78 -38.71
N ARG A 112 13.58 -18.42 -37.69
CA ARG A 112 12.13 -18.39 -37.49
C ARG A 112 11.64 -16.96 -37.24
N LEU A 113 12.32 -16.22 -36.35
CA LEU A 113 12.00 -14.84 -36.05
C LEU A 113 12.14 -13.94 -37.27
N LEU A 114 13.17 -14.12 -38.10
CA LEU A 114 13.34 -13.34 -39.31
C LEU A 114 12.21 -13.61 -40.34
N ALA A 115 11.81 -14.88 -40.47
CA ALA A 115 10.69 -15.22 -41.32
C ALA A 115 9.38 -14.64 -40.81
N ALA A 116 9.14 -14.72 -39.52
CA ALA A 116 7.99 -14.13 -38.83
C ALA A 116 7.95 -12.59 -38.97
N ALA A 117 9.09 -11.92 -38.78
CA ALA A 117 9.18 -10.47 -38.97
C ALA A 117 8.82 -10.03 -40.42
N ARG A 118 9.32 -10.74 -41.40
CA ARG A 118 8.95 -10.50 -42.80
C ARG A 118 7.47 -10.74 -43.06
N GLN A 119 6.90 -11.75 -42.43
CA GLN A 119 5.47 -12.07 -42.55
C GLN A 119 4.62 -10.99 -41.91
N ILE A 120 4.99 -10.50 -40.73
CA ILE A 120 4.33 -9.35 -40.06
C ILE A 120 4.33 -8.11 -40.98
N LEU A 121 5.49 -7.77 -41.55
CA LEU A 121 5.60 -6.63 -42.47
C LEU A 121 4.74 -6.83 -43.75
N ASN A 122 4.62 -8.04 -44.24
CA ASN A 122 3.73 -8.34 -45.37
C ASN A 122 2.25 -8.17 -44.97
N PHE A 123 1.82 -8.61 -43.81
CA PHE A 123 0.46 -8.41 -43.30
C PHE A 123 0.11 -6.91 -43.13
N LEU A 124 1.09 -6.12 -42.74
CA LEU A 124 0.94 -4.68 -42.59
C LEU A 124 1.04 -3.92 -43.93
N ASN A 125 1.08 -4.62 -45.09
CA ASN A 125 1.27 -4.03 -46.43
C ASN A 125 2.57 -3.21 -46.56
N LYS A 126 3.63 -3.62 -45.84
CA LYS A 126 4.99 -3.03 -45.88
C LYS A 126 6.04 -3.98 -46.43
N PRO A 127 5.80 -4.67 -47.60
CA PRO A 127 6.75 -5.63 -48.12
C PRO A 127 8.06 -4.90 -48.55
N GLY A 128 9.20 -5.51 -48.21
CA GLY A 128 10.51 -4.96 -48.58
C GLY A 128 11.09 -3.95 -47.60
N MET A 129 10.46 -3.69 -46.49
CA MET A 129 11.10 -2.96 -45.36
C MET A 129 12.23 -3.78 -44.77
N GLU A 130 13.35 -3.14 -44.47
CA GLU A 130 14.56 -3.73 -43.88
C GLU A 130 14.60 -3.66 -42.36
N GLU A 131 13.62 -2.97 -41.74
CA GLU A 131 13.50 -2.76 -40.32
C GLU A 131 12.04 -3.00 -39.88
N ILE A 132 11.86 -3.47 -38.65
CA ILE A 132 10.56 -3.65 -38.01
C ILE A 132 10.54 -2.81 -36.70
N SER A 133 9.53 -1.96 -36.56
CA SER A 133 9.41 -1.03 -35.45
C SER A 133 8.48 -1.51 -34.35
N VAL A 134 8.53 -0.86 -33.18
CA VAL A 134 7.58 -1.10 -32.07
C VAL A 134 6.14 -0.81 -32.52
N GLU A 135 5.92 0.18 -33.37
CA GLU A 135 4.59 0.50 -33.92
C GLU A 135 4.06 -0.63 -34.84
N ASP A 136 4.94 -1.26 -35.63
CA ASP A 136 4.58 -2.40 -36.48
C ASP A 136 4.14 -3.62 -35.66
N VAL A 137 4.87 -3.92 -34.59
CA VAL A 137 4.52 -5.06 -33.73
C VAL A 137 3.27 -4.79 -32.88
N ALA A 138 3.02 -3.57 -32.45
CA ALA A 138 1.79 -3.19 -31.75
C ALA A 138 0.54 -3.43 -32.63
N GLY A 139 0.62 -3.14 -33.93
CA GLY A 139 -0.45 -3.47 -34.89
C GLY A 139 -0.69 -4.98 -34.99
N THR A 140 0.37 -5.79 -34.93
CA THR A 140 0.27 -7.25 -34.95
C THR A 140 -0.35 -7.80 -33.67
N GLU A 141 0.00 -7.27 -32.51
CA GLU A 141 -0.61 -7.66 -31.24
C GLU A 141 -2.12 -7.46 -31.23
N THR A 142 -2.58 -6.32 -31.75
CA THR A 142 -4.02 -6.04 -31.89
C THR A 142 -4.71 -7.05 -32.78
N LEU A 143 -4.09 -7.42 -33.90
CA LEU A 143 -4.63 -8.43 -34.81
C LEU A 143 -4.70 -9.83 -34.19
N LEU A 144 -3.71 -10.22 -33.39
CA LEU A 144 -3.70 -11.50 -32.65
C LEU A 144 -4.74 -11.51 -31.54
N HIS A 145 -4.90 -10.40 -30.83
CA HIS A 145 -5.88 -10.25 -29.77
C HIS A 145 -7.32 -10.34 -30.31
N ASP A 146 -7.60 -9.75 -31.47
CA ASP A 146 -8.93 -9.71 -32.07
C ASP A 146 -9.23 -10.97 -32.92
N SER A 147 -8.27 -11.87 -33.10
CA SER A 147 -8.45 -13.10 -33.87
C SER A 147 -9.18 -14.18 -33.06
N PRO A 148 -10.23 -14.82 -33.60
CA PRO A 148 -10.90 -15.93 -32.93
C PRO A 148 -10.03 -17.19 -32.80
N PHE A 149 -8.92 -17.27 -33.52
CA PHE A 149 -7.90 -18.32 -33.47
C PHE A 149 -6.55 -17.68 -33.20
N ASN A 150 -5.93 -17.97 -32.09
CA ASN A 150 -4.71 -17.35 -31.64
C ASN A 150 -3.64 -18.33 -31.09
N GLY A 151 -3.89 -19.65 -31.26
CA GLY A 151 -2.94 -20.72 -31.01
C GLY A 151 -2.67 -21.01 -29.53
N ASP A 152 -3.53 -20.61 -28.62
CA ASP A 152 -3.37 -20.83 -27.18
C ASP A 152 -4.07 -22.09 -26.66
N GLY A 153 -4.84 -22.79 -27.55
CA GLY A 153 -5.60 -23.97 -27.20
C GLY A 153 -6.90 -23.68 -26.46
N VAL A 154 -7.41 -22.45 -26.55
CA VAL A 154 -8.70 -22.02 -26.00
C VAL A 154 -9.61 -21.61 -27.16
N ILE A 155 -10.76 -22.25 -27.29
CA ILE A 155 -11.77 -21.89 -28.29
C ILE A 155 -12.91 -21.13 -27.63
N THR A 156 -13.22 -19.98 -28.22
CA THR A 156 -14.31 -19.09 -27.77
C THR A 156 -15.58 -19.37 -28.58
N PRO A 157 -16.76 -18.87 -28.17
CA PRO A 157 -17.94 -18.92 -29.03
C PRO A 157 -17.73 -18.31 -30.42
N ALA A 158 -16.84 -17.28 -30.53
CA ALA A 158 -16.52 -16.65 -31.81
C ALA A 158 -15.68 -17.56 -32.74
N SER A 159 -15.02 -18.59 -32.23
CA SER A 159 -14.26 -19.56 -33.01
C SER A 159 -15.17 -20.59 -33.74
N ALA A 160 -16.45 -20.64 -33.32
CA ALA A 160 -17.41 -21.58 -33.93
C ALA A 160 -17.79 -21.13 -35.33
N ARG A 161 -17.85 -22.13 -36.26
CA ARG A 161 -18.25 -21.90 -37.66
C ARG A 161 -19.74 -22.08 -37.91
N ASP A 162 -20.45 -22.67 -36.96
CA ASP A 162 -21.89 -22.95 -36.99
C ASP A 162 -22.52 -22.71 -35.63
N GLU A 163 -23.85 -22.44 -35.66
CA GLU A 163 -24.64 -22.11 -34.47
C GLU A 163 -24.67 -23.25 -33.44
N ASP A 164 -24.64 -24.51 -33.89
CA ASP A 164 -24.66 -25.66 -32.99
C ASP A 164 -23.35 -25.80 -32.22
N THR A 165 -22.22 -25.48 -32.81
CA THR A 165 -20.91 -25.48 -32.15
C THR A 165 -20.78 -24.28 -31.22
N HIS A 166 -21.32 -23.11 -31.64
CA HIS A 166 -21.39 -21.92 -30.79
C HIS A 166 -22.15 -22.20 -29.51
N ALA A 167 -23.40 -22.69 -29.63
CA ALA A 167 -24.25 -23.03 -28.51
C ALA A 167 -23.61 -24.11 -27.61
N LEU A 168 -22.91 -25.08 -28.19
CA LEU A 168 -22.21 -26.13 -27.47
C LEU A 168 -21.06 -25.56 -26.60
N ILE A 169 -20.29 -24.61 -27.11
CA ILE A 169 -19.22 -23.95 -26.35
C ILE A 169 -19.83 -23.20 -25.15
N GLU A 170 -20.93 -22.46 -25.37
CA GLU A 170 -21.63 -21.76 -24.28
C GLU A 170 -22.21 -22.75 -23.24
N GLU A 171 -22.79 -23.88 -23.68
CA GLU A 171 -23.27 -24.93 -22.78
C GLU A 171 -22.15 -25.51 -21.92
N ILE A 172 -20.98 -25.77 -22.52
CA ILE A 172 -19.81 -26.28 -21.78
C ILE A 172 -19.31 -25.26 -20.76
N MET A 173 -19.16 -23.98 -21.17
CA MET A 173 -18.77 -22.90 -20.27
C MET A 173 -19.72 -22.78 -19.09
N ALA A 174 -21.03 -22.88 -19.32
CA ALA A 174 -22.04 -22.83 -18.25
C ALA A 174 -21.97 -24.02 -17.29
N CYS A 175 -21.56 -25.21 -17.77
CA CYS A 175 -21.52 -26.45 -16.99
C CYS A 175 -20.22 -26.62 -16.20
N VAL A 176 -19.07 -26.40 -16.83
CA VAL A 176 -17.75 -26.71 -16.24
C VAL A 176 -16.85 -25.48 -16.07
N GLY A 177 -17.37 -24.30 -16.39
CA GLY A 177 -16.66 -23.04 -16.31
C GLY A 177 -15.90 -22.70 -17.57
N SER A 178 -15.37 -21.46 -17.62
CA SER A 178 -14.59 -20.92 -18.73
C SER A 178 -13.12 -20.68 -18.32
N VAL A 179 -12.28 -20.58 -19.32
CA VAL A 179 -10.90 -20.07 -19.19
C VAL A 179 -10.76 -18.89 -20.15
N PRO A 180 -10.02 -17.82 -19.76
CA PRO A 180 -9.79 -16.72 -20.67
C PRO A 180 -8.84 -17.16 -21.78
N ASP A 181 -9.16 -16.80 -23.02
CA ASP A 181 -8.25 -16.92 -24.13
C ASP A 181 -7.20 -15.79 -24.10
N ARG A 182 -6.23 -15.81 -24.97
CA ARG A 182 -5.21 -14.77 -25.12
C ARG A 182 -5.79 -13.39 -25.43
N GLY A 183 -6.93 -13.30 -26.11
CA GLY A 183 -7.68 -12.08 -26.38
C GLY A 183 -8.49 -11.57 -25.17
N GLY A 184 -8.52 -12.34 -24.08
CA GLY A 184 -9.28 -12.03 -22.88
C GLY A 184 -10.77 -12.37 -22.96
N ALA A 185 -11.20 -13.05 -24.03
CA ALA A 185 -12.55 -13.58 -24.14
C ALA A 185 -12.66 -14.90 -23.38
N ASP A 186 -13.84 -15.18 -22.80
CA ASP A 186 -14.09 -16.46 -22.14
C ASP A 186 -14.26 -17.58 -23.19
N GLY A 187 -13.59 -18.70 -22.96
CA GLY A 187 -13.60 -19.87 -23.85
C GLY A 187 -13.45 -21.19 -23.10
N ILE A 188 -13.22 -22.26 -23.84
CA ILE A 188 -12.99 -23.60 -23.32
C ILE A 188 -11.71 -24.21 -23.93
N GLY A 189 -10.91 -24.83 -23.10
CA GLY A 189 -9.75 -25.61 -23.54
C GLY A 189 -10.01 -27.12 -23.54
N ALA A 190 -8.97 -27.89 -23.84
CA ALA A 190 -9.04 -29.35 -23.85
C ALA A 190 -9.52 -29.93 -22.50
N GLU A 191 -9.12 -29.35 -21.37
CA GLU A 191 -9.50 -29.83 -20.05
C GLU A 191 -11.01 -29.64 -19.78
N GLN A 192 -11.58 -28.51 -20.16
CA GLN A 192 -13.02 -28.24 -20.01
C GLN A 192 -13.85 -29.15 -20.89
N ILE A 193 -13.41 -29.39 -22.15
CA ILE A 193 -14.05 -30.33 -23.07
C ILE A 193 -14.05 -31.71 -22.45
N GLU A 194 -12.91 -32.23 -22.01
CA GLU A 194 -12.81 -33.57 -21.43
C GLU A 194 -13.65 -33.69 -20.14
N ALA A 195 -13.57 -32.71 -19.23
CA ALA A 195 -14.35 -32.68 -18.00
C ALA A 195 -15.87 -32.73 -18.29
N PHE A 196 -16.31 -31.95 -19.28
CA PHE A 196 -17.70 -31.91 -19.68
C PHE A 196 -18.18 -33.29 -20.20
N PHE A 197 -17.46 -33.91 -21.14
CA PHE A 197 -17.87 -35.21 -21.69
C PHE A 197 -17.75 -36.33 -20.66
N GLN A 198 -16.80 -36.22 -19.71
CA GLN A 198 -16.73 -37.16 -18.59
C GLN A 198 -17.93 -36.99 -17.65
N ALA A 199 -18.29 -35.77 -17.27
CA ALA A 199 -19.48 -35.51 -16.49
C ALA A 199 -20.75 -35.97 -17.20
N ALA A 200 -20.88 -35.70 -18.51
CA ALA A 200 -21.98 -36.15 -19.34
C ALA A 200 -22.12 -37.67 -19.35
N ALA A 201 -21.02 -38.40 -19.52
CA ALA A 201 -21.03 -39.86 -19.50
C ALA A 201 -21.44 -40.42 -18.14
N LEU A 202 -20.91 -39.84 -17.04
CA LEU A 202 -21.30 -40.23 -15.67
C LEU A 202 -22.78 -39.94 -15.40
N HIS A 203 -23.27 -38.78 -15.82
CA HIS A 203 -24.67 -38.41 -15.66
C HIS A 203 -25.59 -39.33 -16.46
N ALA A 204 -25.28 -39.61 -17.70
CA ALA A 204 -26.07 -40.52 -18.54
C ALA A 204 -26.14 -41.94 -17.94
N ALA A 205 -25.02 -42.49 -17.47
CA ALA A 205 -24.95 -43.80 -16.83
C ALA A 205 -25.78 -43.84 -15.55
N TRP A 206 -25.64 -42.83 -14.71
CA TRP A 206 -26.42 -42.65 -13.49
C TRP A 206 -27.93 -42.55 -13.80
N TRP A 207 -28.30 -41.79 -14.84
CA TRP A 207 -29.70 -41.63 -15.24
C TRP A 207 -30.30 -42.95 -15.77
N GLU A 208 -29.56 -43.72 -16.63
CA GLU A 208 -29.99 -44.98 -17.14
C GLU A 208 -30.24 -46.02 -16.03
N GLU A 209 -29.35 -46.07 -15.03
CA GLU A 209 -29.51 -46.91 -13.84
C GLU A 209 -30.79 -46.59 -13.08
N GLY A 210 -31.12 -45.30 -13.01
CA GLY A 210 -32.34 -44.81 -12.37
C GLY A 210 -33.65 -45.26 -13.06
N GLN A 211 -33.65 -45.52 -14.37
CA GLN A 211 -34.88 -45.82 -15.11
C GLN A 211 -35.39 -47.25 -14.90
N THR A 212 -34.80 -48.00 -14.00
CA THR A 212 -35.26 -49.38 -13.69
C THR A 212 -36.48 -49.38 -12.76
N PRO A 213 -37.48 -50.29 -12.92
CA PRO A 213 -38.61 -50.39 -12.01
C PRO A 213 -38.25 -50.67 -10.56
N ALA A 214 -37.07 -51.18 -10.31
CA ALA A 214 -36.56 -51.39 -8.94
C ALA A 214 -36.19 -50.09 -8.26
N VAL A 215 -35.69 -49.10 -9.02
CA VAL A 215 -35.32 -47.76 -8.52
C VAL A 215 -36.53 -46.80 -8.57
N MET A 216 -37.31 -46.87 -9.65
CA MET A 216 -38.52 -46.05 -9.88
C MET A 216 -39.79 -46.88 -9.73
N PRO A 217 -40.19 -47.32 -8.52
CA PRO A 217 -41.35 -48.20 -8.30
C PRO A 217 -42.70 -47.54 -8.66
N LEU A 218 -42.74 -46.23 -8.78
CA LEU A 218 -43.91 -45.44 -9.16
C LEU A 218 -43.71 -44.68 -10.46
N GLY A 219 -42.67 -45.01 -11.24
CA GLY A 219 -42.27 -44.26 -12.42
C GLY A 219 -41.99 -42.79 -12.07
N ASP A 220 -42.53 -41.85 -12.87
CA ASP A 220 -42.34 -40.41 -12.68
C ASP A 220 -42.81 -39.89 -11.29
N GLY A 221 -43.75 -40.59 -10.65
CA GLY A 221 -44.23 -40.22 -9.31
C GLY A 221 -43.33 -40.63 -8.16
N THR A 222 -42.20 -41.33 -8.43
CA THR A 222 -41.28 -41.83 -7.37
C THR A 222 -40.59 -40.68 -6.63
N ALA A 223 -40.23 -39.61 -7.32
CA ALA A 223 -39.60 -38.45 -6.74
C ALA A 223 -40.52 -37.75 -5.72
N ASP A 224 -41.75 -37.46 -6.10
CA ASP A 224 -42.75 -36.83 -5.23
C ASP A 224 -43.06 -37.71 -4.02
N ALA A 225 -43.18 -39.03 -4.23
CA ALA A 225 -43.37 -40.00 -3.16
C ALA A 225 -42.20 -40.04 -2.18
N ALA A 226 -40.96 -40.00 -2.66
CA ALA A 226 -39.76 -39.95 -1.84
C ALA A 226 -39.68 -38.67 -0.99
N ASP A 227 -40.00 -37.52 -1.59
CA ASP A 227 -40.04 -36.22 -0.87
C ASP A 227 -41.11 -36.20 0.20
N CYS A 228 -42.30 -36.76 -0.10
CA CYS A 228 -43.37 -36.92 0.87
C CYS A 228 -42.94 -37.84 2.01
N MET A 229 -42.32 -38.98 1.71
CA MET A 229 -41.77 -39.88 2.73
C MET A 229 -40.70 -39.22 3.59
N ARG A 230 -39.79 -38.49 2.99
CA ARG A 230 -38.69 -37.79 3.70
C ARG A 230 -39.21 -36.81 4.73
N THR A 231 -40.29 -36.07 4.38
CA THR A 231 -40.93 -35.09 5.25
C THR A 231 -41.54 -35.76 6.46
N LEU A 232 -42.17 -36.93 6.31
CA LEU A 232 -42.93 -37.62 7.36
C LEU A 232 -42.09 -38.68 8.11
N ARG A 233 -40.97 -39.14 7.57
CA ARG A 233 -40.18 -40.27 8.09
C ARG A 233 -39.92 -40.17 9.59
N ALA A 234 -39.35 -39.06 10.04
CA ALA A 234 -39.02 -38.88 11.45
C ALA A 234 -40.26 -38.96 12.38
N LYS A 235 -41.40 -38.48 11.92
CA LYS A 235 -42.65 -38.49 12.69
C LYS A 235 -43.29 -39.86 12.71
N ILE A 236 -43.27 -40.60 11.61
CA ILE A 236 -43.79 -41.96 11.53
C ILE A 236 -42.90 -42.92 12.34
N ASP A 237 -41.58 -42.79 12.25
CA ASP A 237 -40.64 -43.56 13.03
C ASP A 237 -40.80 -43.30 14.56
N ASP A 238 -40.97 -42.01 14.97
CA ASP A 238 -41.31 -41.67 16.36
C ASP A 238 -42.59 -42.29 16.82
N TYR A 239 -43.67 -42.26 15.98
CA TYR A 239 -44.96 -42.86 16.30
C TYR A 239 -44.85 -44.36 16.59
N PHE A 240 -44.21 -45.12 15.66
CA PHE A 240 -44.04 -46.56 15.84
C PHE A 240 -43.13 -46.90 16.97
N THR A 241 -42.07 -46.11 17.20
CA THR A 241 -41.16 -46.30 18.36
C THR A 241 -41.94 -46.12 19.67
N ARG A 242 -42.81 -45.12 19.78
CA ARG A 242 -43.66 -44.90 20.96
C ARG A 242 -44.67 -46.08 21.15
N CYS A 243 -45.30 -46.55 20.06
CA CYS A 243 -46.18 -47.70 20.12
C CYS A 243 -45.45 -49.00 20.56
N ALA A 244 -44.22 -49.21 20.12
CA ALA A 244 -43.37 -50.30 20.53
C ALA A 244 -42.99 -50.21 22.02
N LEU A 245 -42.69 -49.02 22.52
CA LEU A 245 -42.46 -48.80 23.95
C LEU A 245 -43.70 -49.04 24.80
N ALA A 246 -44.85 -48.64 24.30
CA ALA A 246 -46.17 -48.95 24.97
C ALA A 246 -46.47 -50.45 24.98
N ALA A 247 -46.01 -51.22 24.00
CA ALA A 247 -46.11 -52.67 23.96
C ALA A 247 -45.18 -53.36 24.95
N TYR A 248 -43.97 -52.76 25.10
CA TYR A 248 -42.98 -53.25 26.06
C TYR A 248 -43.40 -53.01 27.54
N ASP A 249 -43.89 -51.80 27.85
CA ASP A 249 -44.45 -51.45 29.16
C ASP A 249 -45.81 -50.76 28.99
N PRO A 250 -46.93 -51.38 29.35
CA PRO A 250 -48.26 -50.78 29.22
C PRO A 250 -48.41 -49.41 29.91
N LYS A 251 -47.62 -49.13 30.96
CA LYS A 251 -47.63 -47.85 31.64
C LYS A 251 -47.02 -46.74 30.81
N ALA A 252 -46.15 -47.09 29.83
CA ALA A 252 -45.50 -46.10 28.95
C ALA A 252 -46.52 -45.45 27.98
N GLY A 253 -47.58 -46.14 27.58
CA GLY A 253 -48.58 -45.61 26.67
C GLY A 253 -49.26 -44.32 27.13
N GLU A 254 -49.58 -44.24 28.45
CA GLU A 254 -50.12 -43.00 29.05
C GLU A 254 -49.07 -41.87 29.12
N ALA A 255 -47.81 -42.25 29.51
CA ALA A 255 -46.74 -41.27 29.64
C ALA A 255 -46.24 -40.71 28.29
N LEU A 256 -46.32 -41.51 27.21
CA LEU A 256 -45.87 -41.13 25.86
C LEU A 256 -46.97 -40.40 25.05
N SER A 257 -48.22 -40.37 25.55
CA SER A 257 -49.28 -39.55 25.03
C SER A 257 -49.27 -38.17 25.71
N PRO A 258 -49.74 -37.10 25.01
CA PRO A 258 -49.76 -35.78 25.60
C PRO A 258 -50.63 -35.75 26.87
N ALA A 259 -50.08 -35.25 27.98
CA ALA A 259 -50.81 -35.12 29.25
C ALA A 259 -51.94 -34.09 29.14
N LEU A 260 -52.98 -34.19 29.98
CA LEU A 260 -54.11 -33.23 30.02
C LEU A 260 -53.60 -31.78 30.17
N ALA A 261 -52.60 -31.55 31.00
CA ALA A 261 -51.97 -30.24 31.19
C ALA A 261 -51.38 -29.63 29.90
N THR A 262 -50.95 -30.46 28.92
CA THR A 262 -50.49 -29.99 27.60
C THR A 262 -51.65 -29.41 26.80
N TYR A 263 -52.79 -30.08 26.82
CA TYR A 263 -54.01 -29.59 26.14
C TYR A 263 -54.63 -28.39 26.84
N GLU A 264 -54.57 -28.31 28.15
CA GLU A 264 -54.97 -27.14 28.93
C GLU A 264 -54.13 -25.92 28.58
N GLY A 265 -52.78 -26.11 28.41
CA GLY A 265 -51.88 -25.04 27.95
C GLY A 265 -52.15 -24.57 26.53
N LEU A 266 -52.71 -25.39 25.67
CA LEU A 266 -53.09 -25.07 24.29
C LEU A 266 -54.45 -24.41 24.19
N SER A 267 -55.35 -24.60 25.18
CA SER A 267 -56.76 -24.22 25.11
C SER A 267 -57.06 -22.72 24.89
N LEU A 268 -56.10 -21.86 25.23
CA LEU A 268 -56.23 -20.41 25.12
C LEU A 268 -55.48 -19.82 23.90
N ARG A 269 -54.94 -20.69 23.05
CA ARG A 269 -54.12 -20.29 21.87
C ARG A 269 -54.90 -20.45 20.58
N ASP A 270 -54.50 -19.73 19.53
CA ASP A 270 -54.94 -20.01 18.16
C ASP A 270 -54.17 -21.24 17.65
N LEU A 271 -54.87 -22.39 17.61
CA LEU A 271 -54.28 -23.68 17.29
C LEU A 271 -54.04 -23.87 15.79
N ALA A 272 -54.64 -23.06 14.93
CA ALA A 272 -54.55 -23.27 13.48
C ALA A 272 -53.14 -23.18 12.92
N ALA A 273 -52.28 -22.42 13.60
CA ALA A 273 -50.88 -22.21 13.20
C ALA A 273 -49.89 -22.41 14.37
N ASP A 274 -50.27 -23.12 15.44
CA ASP A 274 -49.41 -23.30 16.61
C ASP A 274 -48.36 -24.39 16.34
N PRO A 275 -47.05 -24.06 16.32
CA PRO A 275 -45.97 -25.02 16.06
C PRO A 275 -45.85 -26.11 17.14
N GLU A 276 -46.47 -25.95 18.31
CA GLU A 276 -46.49 -26.99 19.34
C GLU A 276 -47.34 -28.19 18.91
N LEU A 277 -48.35 -28.01 18.04
CA LEU A 277 -49.11 -29.11 17.48
C LEU A 277 -48.25 -30.05 16.64
N GLU A 278 -47.30 -29.52 15.90
CA GLU A 278 -46.36 -30.33 15.10
C GLU A 278 -45.48 -31.24 15.97
N ARG A 279 -45.23 -30.84 17.22
CA ARG A 279 -44.43 -31.62 18.18
C ARG A 279 -45.16 -32.80 18.77
N LEU A 280 -46.48 -32.76 18.81
CA LEU A 280 -47.28 -33.85 19.32
C LEU A 280 -47.17 -35.10 18.44
N PRO A 281 -47.42 -36.30 18.99
CA PRO A 281 -47.49 -37.54 18.21
C PRO A 281 -48.48 -37.46 17.05
N LEU A 282 -48.24 -38.25 15.99
CA LEU A 282 -49.12 -38.29 14.83
C LEU A 282 -50.55 -38.79 15.15
N ALA A 283 -50.66 -39.69 16.10
CA ALA A 283 -51.93 -40.18 16.59
C ALA A 283 -51.76 -40.64 18.04
N ARG A 284 -52.87 -41.08 18.69
CA ARG A 284 -52.87 -41.60 20.04
C ARG A 284 -51.94 -42.84 20.12
N ILE A 285 -51.11 -42.91 21.15
CA ILE A 285 -50.14 -43.96 21.35
C ILE A 285 -50.79 -45.14 22.10
N GLU A 286 -50.82 -46.29 21.46
CA GLU A 286 -51.33 -47.56 22.02
C GLU A 286 -50.45 -48.73 21.54
N ALA A 287 -50.31 -49.78 22.34
CA ALA A 287 -49.50 -50.96 22.01
C ALA A 287 -49.99 -51.59 20.67
N GLY A 288 -49.07 -51.71 19.70
CA GLY A 288 -49.37 -52.37 18.40
C GLY A 288 -50.37 -51.65 17.52
N ARG A 289 -50.68 -50.40 17.80
CA ARG A 289 -51.67 -49.63 17.01
C ARG A 289 -51.09 -49.23 15.66
N ALA A 290 -51.82 -49.53 14.59
CA ALA A 290 -51.53 -49.00 13.29
C ALA A 290 -51.77 -47.47 13.24
N LEU A 291 -50.93 -46.75 12.49
CA LEU A 291 -51.06 -45.29 12.25
C LEU A 291 -52.28 -45.04 11.36
N PRO A 292 -53.29 -44.32 11.85
CA PRO A 292 -54.41 -43.93 10.99
C PRO A 292 -53.98 -42.91 9.95
N LEU A 293 -54.45 -43.04 8.72
CA LEU A 293 -54.08 -42.16 7.60
C LEU A 293 -55.14 -41.11 7.22
N GLY A 294 -56.32 -41.14 7.90
CA GLY A 294 -57.39 -40.23 7.61
C GLY A 294 -57.99 -39.56 8.87
N SER A 295 -58.67 -40.30 9.71
CA SER A 295 -59.30 -39.77 10.90
C SER A 295 -58.54 -40.12 12.19
N GLY A 296 -58.60 -39.26 13.19
CA GLY A 296 -57.92 -39.50 14.48
C GLY A 296 -56.38 -39.22 14.47
N VAL A 297 -55.97 -38.41 13.53
CA VAL A 297 -54.56 -37.96 13.38
C VAL A 297 -54.37 -36.54 13.91
N ASN A 298 -53.17 -36.20 14.23
CA ASN A 298 -52.77 -34.84 14.61
C ASN A 298 -53.13 -33.83 13.49
N PRO A 299 -53.91 -32.78 13.78
CA PRO A 299 -54.38 -31.83 12.77
C PRO A 299 -53.23 -31.16 11.99
N ALA A 300 -52.09 -30.89 12.62
CA ALA A 300 -50.93 -30.29 11.97
C ALA A 300 -50.35 -31.17 10.85
N TRP A 301 -50.50 -32.51 10.96
CA TRP A 301 -49.94 -33.48 10.00
C TRP A 301 -51.02 -34.12 9.11
N ALA A 302 -52.33 -33.78 9.30
CA ALA A 302 -53.41 -34.41 8.59
C ALA A 302 -53.32 -34.27 7.06
N ALA A 303 -53.02 -33.09 6.56
CA ALA A 303 -52.83 -32.84 5.13
C ALA A 303 -51.65 -33.63 4.56
N ALA A 304 -50.48 -33.62 5.26
CA ALA A 304 -49.31 -34.36 4.85
C ALA A 304 -49.54 -35.87 4.84
N LEU A 305 -50.27 -36.41 5.83
CA LEU A 305 -50.66 -37.83 5.88
C LEU A 305 -51.63 -38.18 4.77
N THR A 306 -52.54 -37.29 4.40
CA THR A 306 -53.44 -37.51 3.27
C THR A 306 -52.64 -37.57 1.95
N THR A 307 -51.71 -36.66 1.74
CA THR A 307 -50.81 -36.68 0.59
C THR A 307 -49.97 -37.96 0.58
N PHE A 308 -49.39 -38.34 1.73
CA PHE A 308 -48.64 -39.58 1.88
C PHE A 308 -49.47 -40.82 1.54
N ARG A 309 -50.71 -40.87 2.01
CA ARG A 309 -51.63 -41.96 1.65
C ARG A 309 -51.82 -42.05 0.13
N THR A 310 -52.08 -40.92 -0.51
CA THR A 310 -52.36 -40.87 -1.95
C THR A 310 -51.12 -41.17 -2.82
N LEU A 311 -49.96 -40.56 -2.49
CA LEU A 311 -48.76 -40.66 -3.31
C LEU A 311 -47.93 -41.92 -3.01
N VAL A 312 -47.99 -42.44 -1.79
CA VAL A 312 -47.09 -43.51 -1.34
C VAL A 312 -47.85 -44.80 -0.98
N VAL A 313 -48.77 -44.71 -0.01
CA VAL A 313 -49.38 -45.92 0.55
C VAL A 313 -50.28 -46.62 -0.46
N THR A 314 -51.23 -45.88 -1.05
CA THR A 314 -52.19 -46.45 -2.01
C THR A 314 -51.51 -47.08 -3.24
N PRO A 315 -50.56 -46.43 -3.88
CA PRO A 315 -49.87 -47.02 -5.05
C PRO A 315 -48.97 -48.24 -4.72
N LEU A 316 -48.33 -48.28 -3.55
CA LEU A 316 -47.33 -49.31 -3.20
C LEU A 316 -47.90 -50.48 -2.37
N LEU A 317 -48.89 -50.21 -1.53
CA LEU A 317 -49.49 -51.23 -0.61
C LEU A 317 -50.96 -51.51 -0.91
N GLY A 318 -51.63 -50.68 -1.71
CA GLY A 318 -53.08 -50.76 -1.95
C GLY A 318 -53.88 -49.82 -1.04
N GLU A 319 -55.20 -49.75 -1.22
CA GLU A 319 -56.08 -48.92 -0.40
C GLU A 319 -56.00 -49.36 1.05
N ALA A 320 -55.62 -48.43 1.95
CA ALA A 320 -55.59 -48.65 3.38
C ALA A 320 -55.98 -47.40 4.15
N ASP A 321 -56.78 -47.55 5.19
CA ASP A 321 -57.15 -46.44 6.10
C ASP A 321 -56.16 -46.30 7.27
N SER A 322 -55.24 -47.24 7.42
CA SER A 322 -54.20 -47.26 8.43
C SER A 322 -52.93 -47.98 7.92
N LEU A 323 -51.80 -47.63 8.47
CA LEU A 323 -50.49 -48.21 8.19
C LEU A 323 -49.96 -48.88 9.45
N ASP A 324 -49.61 -50.13 9.37
CA ASP A 324 -48.93 -50.85 10.46
C ASP A 324 -47.39 -50.73 10.36
N ALA A 325 -46.72 -51.15 11.38
CA ALA A 325 -45.24 -51.03 11.45
C ALA A 325 -44.55 -51.87 10.36
N GLU A 326 -45.11 -53.04 10.01
CA GLU A 326 -44.54 -53.89 8.94
C GLU A 326 -44.73 -53.24 7.56
N GLY A 327 -45.90 -52.65 7.27
CA GLY A 327 -46.13 -51.87 6.08
C GLY A 327 -45.23 -50.68 5.97
N TRP A 328 -44.93 -50.00 7.07
CA TRP A 328 -43.94 -48.90 7.10
C TRP A 328 -42.53 -49.38 6.73
N GLU A 329 -42.06 -50.47 7.31
CA GLU A 329 -40.75 -51.07 6.97
C GLU A 329 -40.72 -51.52 5.51
N ARG A 330 -41.82 -52.03 4.98
CA ARG A 330 -41.95 -52.43 3.59
C ARG A 330 -41.87 -51.22 2.65
N LEU A 331 -42.54 -50.10 2.99
CA LEU A 331 -42.43 -48.85 2.23
C LEU A 331 -41.01 -48.32 2.19
N LYS A 332 -40.33 -48.31 3.36
CA LYS A 332 -38.91 -47.92 3.43
C LYS A 332 -38.04 -48.83 2.55
N SER A 333 -38.26 -50.13 2.57
CA SER A 333 -37.52 -51.08 1.74
C SER A 333 -37.77 -50.90 0.25
N LEU A 334 -39.00 -50.57 -0.16
CA LEU A 334 -39.33 -50.30 -1.55
C LEU A 334 -38.73 -49.00 -2.09
N MET A 335 -38.60 -47.99 -1.21
CA MET A 335 -38.01 -46.70 -1.60
C MET A 335 -36.47 -46.62 -1.41
N ALA A 336 -35.88 -47.56 -0.65
CA ALA A 336 -34.45 -47.56 -0.40
C ALA A 336 -33.57 -47.58 -1.66
N PRO A 337 -33.92 -48.33 -2.75
CA PRO A 337 -33.13 -48.25 -3.99
C PRO A 337 -33.12 -46.85 -4.62
N TYR A 338 -34.22 -46.13 -4.60
CA TYR A 338 -34.30 -44.74 -5.08
C TYR A 338 -33.45 -43.80 -4.26
N GLU A 339 -33.54 -43.90 -2.92
CA GLU A 339 -32.72 -43.07 -2.02
C GLU A 339 -31.22 -43.37 -2.23
N ALA A 340 -30.84 -44.64 -2.39
CA ALA A 340 -29.45 -45.04 -2.67
C ALA A 340 -28.97 -44.52 -4.03
N TRP A 341 -29.81 -44.59 -5.07
CA TRP A 341 -29.49 -44.05 -6.39
C TRP A 341 -29.32 -42.52 -6.36
N GLN A 342 -30.20 -41.80 -5.67
CA GLN A 342 -30.05 -40.34 -5.48
C GLN A 342 -28.80 -39.94 -4.72
N ALA A 343 -28.39 -40.77 -3.73
CA ALA A 343 -27.18 -40.49 -2.93
C ALA A 343 -25.87 -40.61 -3.70
N VAL A 344 -25.84 -41.36 -4.80
CA VAL A 344 -24.67 -41.56 -5.68
C VAL A 344 -24.79 -40.76 -6.98
N LYS A 345 -25.64 -39.73 -7.00
CA LYS A 345 -25.80 -38.86 -8.17
C LYS A 345 -24.44 -38.35 -8.69
N ALA A 346 -24.18 -38.58 -9.96
CA ALA A 346 -22.92 -38.24 -10.62
C ALA A 346 -23.16 -37.32 -11.83
N GLY A 347 -22.13 -36.55 -12.21
CA GLY A 347 -22.21 -35.63 -13.34
C GLY A 347 -23.24 -34.51 -13.12
N ILE A 348 -23.28 -33.96 -11.92
CA ILE A 348 -24.23 -32.90 -11.53
C ILE A 348 -24.03 -31.61 -12.31
N GLU A 349 -22.80 -31.41 -12.83
CA GLU A 349 -22.39 -30.24 -13.60
C GLU A 349 -23.25 -30.08 -14.86
N VAL A 350 -23.64 -31.18 -15.49
CA VAL A 350 -24.41 -31.19 -16.75
C VAL A 350 -25.92 -31.42 -16.54
N GLU A 351 -26.38 -31.52 -15.30
CA GLU A 351 -27.77 -31.78 -14.96
C GLU A 351 -28.76 -30.78 -15.59
N ALA A 352 -28.35 -29.51 -15.66
CA ALA A 352 -29.17 -28.42 -16.20
C ALA A 352 -29.54 -28.61 -17.68
N LEU A 353 -28.73 -29.39 -18.43
CA LEU A 353 -29.00 -29.68 -19.84
C LEU A 353 -30.15 -30.69 -20.02
N GLY A 354 -30.41 -31.48 -19.02
CA GLY A 354 -31.37 -32.57 -19.07
C GLY A 354 -30.88 -33.82 -19.78
N PRO A 355 -31.51 -34.99 -19.48
CA PRO A 355 -30.98 -36.31 -19.96
C PRO A 355 -31.04 -36.47 -21.46
N ASP A 356 -32.01 -35.86 -22.16
CA ASP A 356 -32.14 -35.99 -23.62
C ASP A 356 -31.04 -35.22 -24.33
N ARG A 357 -30.68 -34.01 -23.88
CA ARG A 357 -29.56 -33.24 -24.47
C ARG A 357 -28.24 -33.93 -24.21
N VAL A 358 -27.99 -34.40 -23.00
CA VAL A 358 -26.80 -35.14 -22.63
C VAL A 358 -26.60 -36.38 -23.52
N ARG A 359 -27.68 -37.19 -23.73
CA ARG A 359 -27.63 -38.35 -24.61
C ARG A 359 -27.38 -37.97 -26.07
N ALA A 360 -28.00 -36.91 -26.57
CA ALA A 360 -27.80 -36.42 -27.92
C ALA A 360 -26.35 -36.00 -28.16
N LEU A 361 -25.73 -35.31 -27.17
CA LEU A 361 -24.32 -34.87 -27.24
C LEU A 361 -23.36 -36.06 -27.22
N LEU A 362 -23.62 -37.09 -26.41
CA LEU A 362 -22.78 -38.28 -26.33
C LEU A 362 -22.91 -39.18 -27.56
N ALA A 363 -24.08 -39.24 -28.18
CA ALA A 363 -24.30 -40.06 -29.40
C ALA A 363 -23.92 -39.36 -30.68
N GLY A 364 -23.76 -38.02 -30.68
CA GLY A 364 -23.46 -37.22 -31.85
C GLY A 364 -21.96 -37.02 -32.10
N ASP A 365 -21.66 -36.10 -33.01
CA ASP A 365 -20.31 -35.70 -33.41
C ASP A 365 -19.78 -34.47 -32.66
N ALA A 366 -20.44 -34.09 -31.60
CA ALA A 366 -20.17 -32.86 -30.82
C ALA A 366 -18.69 -32.79 -30.37
N ARG A 367 -18.14 -33.88 -29.83
CA ARG A 367 -16.76 -33.98 -29.40
C ARG A 367 -15.76 -33.85 -30.56
N ASP A 368 -16.05 -34.47 -31.69
CA ASP A 368 -15.21 -34.42 -32.89
C ASP A 368 -15.20 -33.02 -33.51
N ARG A 369 -16.33 -32.30 -33.48
CA ARG A 369 -16.41 -30.92 -33.95
C ARG A 369 -15.55 -30.01 -33.12
N LEU A 370 -15.67 -30.07 -31.78
CA LEU A 370 -14.83 -29.30 -30.88
C LEU A 370 -13.34 -29.63 -31.03
N ALA A 371 -13.00 -30.91 -31.16
CA ALA A 371 -11.64 -31.35 -31.40
C ALA A 371 -11.03 -30.73 -32.67
N LYS A 372 -11.82 -30.65 -33.77
CA LYS A 372 -11.36 -30.00 -35.02
C LYS A 372 -11.14 -28.50 -34.86
N VAL A 373 -12.02 -27.79 -34.16
CA VAL A 373 -11.87 -26.36 -33.89
C VAL A 373 -10.62 -26.11 -33.04
N LEU A 374 -10.41 -26.93 -32.01
CA LEU A 374 -9.22 -26.88 -31.16
C LEU A 374 -7.93 -27.19 -31.91
N GLU A 375 -7.94 -28.23 -32.81
CA GLU A 375 -6.79 -28.57 -33.66
C GLU A 375 -6.45 -27.42 -34.63
N GLU A 376 -7.47 -26.72 -35.15
CA GLU A 376 -7.27 -25.56 -36.03
C GLU A 376 -6.60 -24.43 -35.28
N ASP A 377 -7.04 -24.13 -34.04
CA ASP A 377 -6.37 -23.12 -33.20
C ASP A 377 -4.93 -23.54 -32.89
N LEU A 378 -4.71 -24.75 -32.39
CA LEU A 378 -3.38 -25.25 -32.05
C LEU A 378 -2.43 -25.31 -33.26
N SER A 379 -2.95 -25.41 -34.47
CA SER A 379 -2.13 -25.40 -35.70
C SER A 379 -1.41 -24.07 -35.94
N LEU A 380 -1.93 -22.98 -35.32
CA LEU A 380 -1.35 -21.64 -35.39
C LEU A 380 -0.33 -21.38 -34.28
N ALA A 381 -0.22 -22.24 -33.27
CA ALA A 381 0.60 -22.02 -32.07
C ALA A 381 2.06 -21.67 -32.39
N GLU A 382 2.73 -22.41 -33.26
CA GLU A 382 4.13 -22.17 -33.66
C GLU A 382 4.30 -20.82 -34.38
N GLN A 383 3.33 -20.44 -35.20
CA GLN A 383 3.35 -19.16 -35.91
C GLN A 383 3.17 -17.99 -34.94
N VAL A 384 2.21 -18.10 -34.02
CA VAL A 384 1.92 -17.07 -33.01
C VAL A 384 3.09 -16.94 -32.05
N GLU A 385 3.69 -18.06 -31.59
CA GLU A 385 4.91 -18.04 -30.78
C GLU A 385 6.05 -17.29 -31.47
N SER A 386 6.19 -17.50 -32.79
CA SER A 386 7.20 -16.78 -33.56
C SER A 386 6.92 -15.30 -33.69
N PHE A 387 5.64 -14.90 -33.80
CA PHE A 387 5.25 -13.48 -33.80
C PHE A 387 5.50 -12.83 -32.43
N GLU A 388 5.16 -13.50 -31.33
CA GLU A 388 5.48 -13.03 -29.98
C GLU A 388 6.98 -12.92 -29.75
N GLY A 389 7.76 -13.86 -30.28
CA GLY A 389 9.22 -13.76 -30.27
C GLY A 389 9.72 -12.51 -30.98
N VAL A 390 9.14 -12.11 -32.13
CA VAL A 390 9.49 -10.87 -32.83
C VAL A 390 9.08 -9.66 -32.00
N ILE A 391 7.87 -9.64 -31.43
CA ILE A 391 7.39 -8.58 -30.55
C ILE A 391 8.36 -8.38 -29.38
N ARG A 392 8.70 -9.48 -28.68
CA ARG A 392 9.65 -9.47 -27.58
C ARG A 392 11.04 -8.94 -28.01
N LEU A 393 11.51 -9.35 -29.18
CA LEU A 393 12.82 -8.93 -29.68
C LEU A 393 12.88 -7.45 -30.01
N VAL A 394 11.82 -6.89 -30.62
CA VAL A 394 11.72 -5.46 -30.95
C VAL A 394 11.67 -4.63 -29.67
N HIS A 395 10.84 -5.03 -28.68
CA HIS A 395 10.77 -4.36 -27.38
C HIS A 395 12.11 -4.45 -26.64
N CYS A 396 12.77 -5.60 -26.62
CA CYS A 396 14.11 -5.74 -26.04
C CYS A 396 15.16 -4.87 -26.76
N THR A 397 15.04 -4.69 -28.07
CA THR A 397 15.96 -3.82 -28.82
C THR A 397 15.88 -2.38 -28.37
N ARG A 398 14.69 -1.85 -28.07
CA ARG A 398 14.50 -0.51 -27.59
C ARG A 398 14.84 -0.34 -26.11
N ASP A 399 14.40 -1.29 -25.27
CA ASP A 399 14.24 -1.02 -23.84
C ASP A 399 15.24 -1.76 -22.94
N LEU A 400 15.83 -2.87 -23.40
CA LEU A 400 16.65 -3.74 -22.54
C LEU A 400 17.82 -3.02 -21.89
N LEU A 401 18.57 -2.21 -22.63
CA LEU A 401 19.71 -1.47 -22.06
C LEU A 401 19.26 -0.40 -21.05
N VAL A 402 18.11 0.24 -21.29
CA VAL A 402 17.52 1.21 -20.35
C VAL A 402 17.18 0.51 -19.04
N LEU A 403 16.54 -0.65 -19.11
CA LEU A 403 16.22 -1.44 -17.93
C LEU A 403 17.48 -1.86 -17.18
N LEU A 404 18.50 -2.38 -17.87
CA LEU A 404 19.76 -2.79 -17.26
C LEU A 404 20.49 -1.62 -16.55
N ASN A 405 20.45 -0.41 -17.09
CA ASN A 405 21.02 0.78 -16.48
C ASN A 405 20.23 1.30 -15.25
N ASN A 406 19.04 0.74 -14.99
CA ASN A 406 18.22 1.06 -13.83
C ASN A 406 18.00 -0.14 -12.89
N PHE A 407 18.58 -1.32 -13.24
CA PHE A 407 18.42 -2.56 -12.49
C PHE A 407 19.79 -3.12 -12.04
N VAL A 408 20.70 -3.38 -12.99
CA VAL A 408 22.06 -3.84 -12.70
C VAL A 408 22.88 -2.72 -12.08
N SER A 409 22.66 -1.49 -12.54
CA SER A 409 23.20 -0.26 -11.97
C SER A 409 22.08 0.79 -11.83
N PHE A 410 22.31 1.84 -11.04
CA PHE A 410 21.44 3.04 -11.02
C PHE A 410 22.11 4.19 -11.78
N ARG A 411 22.68 3.86 -12.95
CA ARG A 411 23.42 4.82 -13.78
C ARG A 411 22.57 6.02 -14.14
N ASP A 412 21.37 5.82 -14.65
CA ASP A 412 20.51 6.91 -15.11
C ASP A 412 20.14 7.87 -13.99
N PHE A 413 19.90 7.35 -12.78
CA PHE A 413 19.65 8.17 -11.61
C PHE A 413 20.81 9.06 -11.20
N TYR A 414 22.04 8.51 -11.19
CA TYR A 414 23.20 9.24 -10.68
C TYR A 414 23.89 10.11 -11.73
N VAL A 415 23.89 9.71 -12.99
CA VAL A 415 24.51 10.48 -14.09
C VAL A 415 23.58 11.58 -14.58
N GLN A 416 22.26 11.37 -14.49
CA GLN A 416 21.21 12.34 -14.85
C GLN A 416 21.18 12.72 -16.34
N ASP A 417 21.76 11.92 -17.22
CA ASP A 417 21.63 12.06 -18.67
C ASP A 417 20.19 11.77 -19.12
N ARG A 418 19.56 10.82 -18.41
CA ARG A 418 18.13 10.44 -18.51
C ARG A 418 17.54 10.36 -17.12
N LYS A 419 16.21 10.49 -16.99
CA LYS A 419 15.53 10.18 -15.73
C LYS A 419 15.48 8.67 -15.55
N ALA A 420 15.74 8.21 -14.33
CA ALA A 420 15.62 6.79 -13.99
C ALA A 420 14.17 6.31 -14.11
N VAL A 421 13.96 5.03 -14.39
CA VAL A 421 12.63 4.45 -14.65
C VAL A 421 11.64 4.60 -13.47
N PHE A 422 12.13 4.82 -12.26
CA PHE A 422 11.31 5.07 -11.08
C PHE A 422 11.01 6.55 -10.81
N GLN A 423 11.55 7.50 -11.61
CA GLN A 423 11.26 8.94 -11.48
C GLN A 423 10.03 9.29 -12.30
N ALA A 424 8.91 9.53 -11.67
CA ALA A 424 7.62 9.77 -12.33
C ALA A 424 7.50 11.14 -13.02
N GLY A 425 8.32 12.12 -12.62
CA GLY A 425 8.25 13.47 -13.19
C GLY A 425 8.91 14.50 -12.31
N THR A 426 8.46 15.76 -12.39
CA THR A 426 9.00 16.89 -11.62
C THR A 426 7.90 17.64 -10.90
N LEU A 427 8.02 17.78 -9.59
CA LEU A 427 7.08 18.55 -8.75
C LEU A 427 7.62 19.98 -8.54
N TYR A 428 6.82 20.97 -8.94
CA TYR A 428 7.03 22.38 -8.64
C TYR A 428 6.21 22.78 -7.42
N LEU A 429 6.90 23.09 -6.33
CA LEU A 429 6.25 23.47 -5.08
C LEU A 429 7.16 24.39 -4.27
N ASP A 430 6.61 25.49 -3.75
CA ASP A 430 7.30 26.44 -2.88
C ASP A 430 8.62 27.00 -3.45
N GLY A 431 8.61 27.37 -4.74
CA GLY A 431 9.79 27.88 -5.44
C GLY A 431 10.91 26.84 -5.65
N ARG A 432 10.55 25.59 -5.68
CA ARG A 432 11.47 24.45 -5.88
C ARG A 432 10.97 23.54 -6.98
N ALA A 433 11.90 22.92 -7.70
CA ALA A 433 11.65 21.82 -8.60
C ALA A 433 12.24 20.54 -7.98
N CYS A 434 11.37 19.59 -7.65
CA CYS A 434 11.75 18.30 -7.10
C CYS A 434 11.76 17.24 -8.21
N GLU A 435 12.95 16.73 -8.56
CA GLU A 435 13.14 15.74 -9.64
C GLU A 435 12.97 14.30 -9.16
N LEU A 436 13.14 14.03 -7.85
CA LEU A 436 12.92 12.69 -7.30
C LEU A 436 11.48 12.58 -6.79
N CYS A 437 10.58 12.29 -7.73
CA CYS A 437 9.19 11.98 -7.47
C CYS A 437 8.94 10.53 -7.93
N ILE A 438 8.42 9.69 -7.05
CA ILE A 438 8.16 8.27 -7.32
C ILE A 438 6.67 8.04 -7.20
N ARG A 439 6.07 7.32 -8.15
CA ARG A 439 4.66 6.93 -8.09
C ARG A 439 4.47 5.91 -6.95
N VAL A 440 3.41 6.07 -6.18
CA VAL A 440 3.09 5.19 -5.05
C VAL A 440 1.60 4.85 -5.07
N GLU A 441 1.25 3.64 -4.73
CA GLU A 441 -0.14 3.21 -4.66
C GLU A 441 -0.82 3.73 -3.38
N SER A 442 -0.18 3.55 -2.24
CA SER A 442 -0.67 3.99 -0.94
C SER A 442 0.39 4.77 -0.17
N PRO A 443 0.15 6.07 0.12
CA PRO A 443 1.04 6.87 0.96
C PRO A 443 1.31 6.28 2.35
N ASP A 444 0.36 5.56 2.93
CA ASP A 444 0.48 5.00 4.28
C ASP A 444 1.34 3.75 4.31
N ALA A 445 1.11 2.83 3.39
CA ALA A 445 1.90 1.61 3.25
C ALA A 445 3.36 1.94 2.90
N HIS A 446 3.56 2.80 1.89
CA HIS A 446 4.87 3.23 1.44
C HIS A 446 5.68 3.94 2.55
N ALA A 447 5.04 4.81 3.34
CA ALA A 447 5.70 5.59 4.38
C ALA A 447 6.40 4.73 5.45
N THR A 448 5.94 3.53 5.69
CA THR A 448 6.47 2.62 6.72
C THR A 448 7.94 2.27 6.47
N LEU A 449 8.27 1.84 5.26
CA LEU A 449 9.65 1.53 4.88
C LEU A 449 10.42 2.78 4.46
N ALA A 450 9.80 3.68 3.69
CA ALA A 450 10.43 4.88 3.16
C ALA A 450 10.95 5.84 4.25
N ALA A 451 10.40 5.81 5.46
CA ALA A 451 10.92 6.56 6.62
C ALA A 451 12.37 6.22 6.95
N LEU A 452 12.83 4.99 6.67
CA LEU A 452 14.20 4.55 6.90
C LEU A 452 15.21 5.23 5.95
N SER A 453 14.75 5.85 4.87
CA SER A 453 15.59 6.54 3.88
C SER A 453 16.33 7.77 4.43
N GLN A 454 15.92 8.29 5.59
CA GLN A 454 16.41 9.56 6.19
C GLN A 454 16.22 10.77 5.27
N THR A 455 15.29 10.68 4.30
CA THR A 455 14.98 11.73 3.34
C THR A 455 13.64 12.39 3.71
N TYR A 456 13.54 13.72 3.56
CA TYR A 456 12.27 14.42 3.72
C TYR A 456 11.35 14.05 2.55
N LEU A 457 10.22 13.41 2.84
CA LEU A 457 9.26 12.97 1.84
C LEU A 457 7.93 13.69 2.01
N ALA A 458 7.44 14.29 0.93
CA ALA A 458 6.09 14.82 0.84
C ALA A 458 5.28 13.94 -0.11
N TYR A 459 4.22 13.33 0.40
CA TYR A 459 3.27 12.58 -0.42
C TYR A 459 2.24 13.54 -0.97
N CYS A 460 2.08 13.55 -2.28
CA CYS A 460 1.11 14.39 -2.94
C CYS A 460 0.07 13.53 -3.65
N ARG A 461 -1.18 13.92 -3.50
CA ARG A 461 -2.26 13.45 -4.36
C ARG A 461 -2.28 14.34 -5.59
N CYS A 462 -2.10 13.75 -6.75
CA CYS A 462 -2.12 14.40 -8.04
C CYS A 462 -3.45 14.10 -8.74
N THR A 463 -4.13 15.14 -9.17
CA THR A 463 -5.41 15.07 -9.88
C THR A 463 -5.33 15.92 -11.14
N ARG A 464 -6.04 15.52 -12.18
CA ARG A 464 -6.08 16.24 -13.45
C ARG A 464 -7.45 16.87 -13.64
N ARG A 465 -7.47 18.14 -14.06
CA ARG A 465 -8.71 18.85 -14.28
C ARG A 465 -9.46 18.27 -15.49
N GLY A 466 -10.70 17.86 -15.30
CA GLY A 466 -11.54 17.26 -16.34
C GLY A 466 -11.34 15.76 -16.55
N SER A 467 -10.49 15.09 -15.76
CA SER A 467 -10.35 13.62 -15.70
C SER A 467 -10.72 13.12 -14.31
N THR A 468 -11.14 11.87 -14.23
CA THR A 468 -11.33 11.13 -12.96
C THR A 468 -10.03 10.48 -12.48
N GLU A 469 -8.97 10.59 -13.28
CA GLU A 469 -7.68 10.00 -12.97
C GLU A 469 -7.03 10.67 -11.76
N GLN A 470 -6.48 9.87 -10.90
CA GLN A 470 -5.69 10.32 -9.75
C GLN A 470 -4.48 9.42 -9.56
N MET A 471 -3.40 10.01 -9.10
CA MET A 471 -2.21 9.27 -8.69
C MET A 471 -1.63 9.84 -7.41
N PHE A 472 -0.85 9.05 -6.70
CA PHE A 472 -0.05 9.51 -5.58
C PHE A 472 1.42 9.47 -5.94
N ILE A 473 2.15 10.50 -5.52
CA ILE A 473 3.60 10.56 -5.66
C ILE A 473 4.26 10.80 -4.29
N ALA A 474 5.43 10.20 -4.09
CA ALA A 474 6.35 10.51 -3.00
C ALA A 474 7.45 11.41 -3.55
N ALA A 475 7.44 12.69 -3.18
CA ALA A 475 8.44 13.67 -3.60
C ALA A 475 9.51 13.84 -2.52
N ALA A 476 10.78 13.64 -2.90
CA ALA A 476 11.92 13.71 -2.00
C ALA A 476 12.57 15.09 -2.01
N PHE A 477 12.31 15.90 -0.98
CA PHE A 477 12.90 17.22 -0.82
C PHE A 477 14.29 17.14 -0.21
N THR A 478 15.31 17.43 -1.02
CA THR A 478 16.72 17.33 -0.66
C THR A 478 17.44 18.67 -0.62
N GLY A 479 16.74 19.77 -0.99
CA GLY A 479 17.25 21.15 -0.97
C GLY A 479 16.22 22.15 -0.39
N GLY A 480 16.71 23.29 0.14
CA GLY A 480 15.91 24.33 0.76
C GLY A 480 15.63 24.11 2.26
N ASP A 481 14.44 24.48 2.73
CA ASP A 481 13.96 24.27 4.10
C ASP A 481 12.52 23.70 4.09
N ALA A 482 11.99 23.36 5.25
CA ALA A 482 10.66 22.76 5.39
C ALA A 482 9.57 23.75 5.84
N ASP A 483 9.86 25.03 5.91
CA ASP A 483 8.99 26.01 6.58
C ASP A 483 7.59 26.13 5.96
N ASN A 484 7.50 25.98 4.63
CA ASN A 484 6.25 26.07 3.88
C ASN A 484 5.73 24.72 3.39
N LEU A 485 6.36 23.60 3.78
CA LEU A 485 5.90 22.26 3.44
C LEU A 485 4.93 21.77 4.52
N MET A 486 3.65 21.83 4.22
CA MET A 486 2.58 21.40 5.13
C MET A 486 1.49 20.66 4.37
N VAL A 487 0.77 19.79 5.06
CA VAL A 487 -0.39 19.09 4.51
C VAL A 487 -1.43 20.10 4.01
N GLY A 488 -1.99 19.86 2.82
CA GLY A 488 -2.90 20.78 2.14
C GLY A 488 -2.21 21.83 1.25
N ARG A 489 -0.88 21.91 1.25
CA ARG A 489 -0.14 22.80 0.33
C ARG A 489 -0.24 22.27 -1.11
N ASN A 490 -0.54 23.17 -2.05
CA ASN A 490 -0.67 22.86 -3.47
C ASN A 490 0.62 23.17 -4.23
N GLY A 491 0.90 22.33 -5.22
CA GLY A 491 1.96 22.49 -6.22
C GLY A 491 1.47 21.97 -7.56
N ILE A 492 2.35 21.98 -8.56
CA ILE A 492 2.08 21.43 -9.89
C ILE A 492 3.10 20.33 -10.16
N PHE A 493 2.63 19.17 -10.55
CA PHE A 493 3.45 18.04 -10.96
C PHE A 493 3.37 17.88 -12.48
N TYR A 494 4.51 17.80 -13.13
CA TYR A 494 4.62 17.42 -14.54
C TYR A 494 5.15 16.00 -14.64
N ASP A 495 4.40 15.14 -15.30
CA ASP A 495 4.83 13.79 -15.59
C ASP A 495 5.90 13.74 -16.70
N ARG A 496 6.28 12.54 -17.14
CA ARG A 496 7.27 12.39 -18.20
C ARG A 496 6.78 12.76 -19.59
N GLU A 497 5.48 12.70 -19.82
CA GLU A 497 4.82 13.08 -21.06
C GLU A 497 4.61 14.59 -21.15
N GLY A 498 4.92 15.32 -20.06
CA GLY A 498 4.76 16.76 -19.98
C GLY A 498 3.34 17.20 -19.61
N GLN A 499 2.50 16.27 -19.16
CA GLN A 499 1.16 16.58 -18.70
C GLN A 499 1.21 17.19 -17.29
N ASP A 500 0.34 18.16 -17.04
CA ASP A 500 0.25 18.87 -15.78
C ASP A 500 -0.82 18.27 -14.86
N TRP A 501 -0.48 18.17 -13.57
CA TRP A 501 -1.32 17.64 -12.53
C TRP A 501 -1.35 18.59 -11.34
N ASP A 502 -2.54 18.87 -10.81
CA ASP A 502 -2.72 19.59 -9.56
C ASP A 502 -2.28 18.67 -8.40
N ALA A 503 -1.16 19.01 -7.73
CA ALA A 503 -0.58 18.21 -6.67
C ALA A 503 -0.86 18.85 -5.31
N ALA A 504 -1.49 18.13 -4.38
CA ALA A 504 -1.73 18.57 -3.01
C ALA A 504 -1.03 17.64 -2.01
N ILE A 505 -0.26 18.19 -1.07
CA ILE A 505 0.40 17.40 -0.02
C ILE A 505 -0.65 16.78 0.90
N VAL A 506 -0.64 15.46 1.03
CA VAL A 506 -1.54 14.70 1.91
C VAL A 506 -0.84 14.15 3.15
N LYS A 507 0.48 13.88 3.06
CA LYS A 507 1.27 13.34 4.17
C LYS A 507 2.72 13.78 4.06
N ILE A 508 3.42 13.87 5.18
CA ILE A 508 4.83 14.26 5.25
C ILE A 508 5.58 13.31 6.18
N ILE A 509 6.78 12.91 5.76
CA ILE A 509 7.79 12.30 6.63
C ILE A 509 8.88 13.35 6.88
N GLU A 510 8.99 13.81 8.11
CA GLU A 510 9.91 14.86 8.47
C GLU A 510 11.33 14.33 8.74
N HIS A 511 12.27 14.77 7.90
CA HIS A 511 13.69 14.63 8.11
C HIS A 511 14.40 15.95 7.82
N PRO A 512 15.62 16.18 8.30
CA PRO A 512 16.36 17.40 7.98
C PRO A 512 16.58 17.54 6.47
N ILE A 513 16.24 18.69 5.90
CA ILE A 513 16.52 19.00 4.49
C ILE A 513 17.93 19.59 4.34
N SER A 514 18.36 20.47 5.26
CA SER A 514 19.67 21.12 5.22
C SER A 514 20.22 21.38 6.63
N VAL A 515 21.56 21.52 6.73
CA VAL A 515 22.23 21.91 8.00
C VAL A 515 21.80 23.31 8.44
N ARG A 516 21.54 24.21 7.48
CA ARG A 516 21.06 25.58 7.76
C ARG A 516 19.68 25.55 8.43
N GLN A 517 18.77 24.72 7.98
CA GLN A 517 17.47 24.50 8.61
C GLN A 517 17.65 24.02 10.06
N ALA A 518 18.55 23.05 10.28
CA ALA A 518 18.79 22.46 11.59
C ALA A 518 19.37 23.49 12.60
N PHE A 519 20.17 24.46 12.14
CA PHE A 519 20.65 25.57 12.97
C PHE A 519 19.49 26.39 13.55
N TRP A 520 18.49 26.70 12.73
CA TRP A 520 17.36 27.53 13.15
C TRP A 520 16.25 26.75 13.87
N LEU A 521 16.26 25.42 13.79
CA LEU A 521 15.21 24.55 14.31
C LEU A 521 14.93 24.73 15.82
N PRO A 522 15.95 24.81 16.74
CA PRO A 522 15.71 25.04 18.15
C PRO A 522 14.98 26.35 18.43
N TYR A 523 15.38 27.42 17.74
CA TYR A 523 14.78 28.77 17.92
C TYR A 523 13.35 28.83 17.40
N LYS A 524 13.07 28.18 16.27
CA LYS A 524 11.73 28.07 15.69
C LYS A 524 10.81 27.24 16.58
N ARG A 525 11.31 26.16 17.19
CA ARG A 525 10.55 25.36 18.17
C ARG A 525 10.23 26.16 19.42
N MET A 526 11.19 26.90 19.96
CA MET A 526 11.01 27.75 21.10
C MET A 526 10.00 28.88 20.81
N GLY A 527 10.10 29.53 19.64
CA GLY A 527 9.15 30.53 19.17
C GLY A 527 7.71 30.02 19.07
N ARG A 528 7.53 28.81 18.52
CA ARG A 528 6.22 28.14 18.44
C ARG A 528 5.67 27.81 19.83
N MET A 529 6.49 27.24 20.71
CA MET A 529 6.08 26.94 22.10
C MET A 529 5.62 28.22 22.85
N VAL A 530 6.38 29.28 22.71
CA VAL A 530 6.00 30.59 23.31
C VAL A 530 4.71 31.13 22.68
N GLY A 531 4.58 31.04 21.34
CA GLY A 531 3.37 31.45 20.63
C GLY A 531 2.13 30.63 21.05
N GLU A 532 2.27 29.32 21.19
CA GLU A 532 1.20 28.42 21.67
C GLU A 532 0.79 28.75 23.15
N GLN A 533 1.76 29.05 24.01
CA GLN A 533 1.47 29.47 25.39
C GLN A 533 0.74 30.79 25.40
N ILE A 534 1.19 31.78 24.61
CA ILE A 534 0.52 33.09 24.49
C ILE A 534 -0.89 32.90 23.92
N ALA A 535 -1.08 32.07 22.91
CA ALA A 535 -2.39 31.77 22.33
C ALA A 535 -3.32 31.07 23.34
N LYS A 536 -2.80 30.12 24.15
CA LYS A 536 -3.54 29.50 25.25
C LYS A 536 -3.94 30.50 26.32
N PHE A 537 -3.04 31.46 26.69
CA PHE A 537 -3.36 32.53 27.61
C PHE A 537 -4.39 33.52 27.05
N ALA A 538 -4.32 33.84 25.74
CA ALA A 538 -5.29 34.67 25.06
C ALA A 538 -6.67 34.00 25.00
N ALA A 539 -6.74 32.72 24.60
CA ALA A 539 -7.97 31.95 24.59
C ALA A 539 -8.60 31.77 25.99
N ALA A 540 -7.78 31.55 27.01
CA ALA A 540 -8.25 31.50 28.40
C ALA A 540 -8.82 32.84 28.88
N LYS A 541 -8.24 33.95 28.41
CA LYS A 541 -8.74 35.30 28.70
C LYS A 541 -10.05 35.59 27.96
N ASP A 542 -10.16 35.19 26.69
CA ASP A 542 -11.39 35.33 25.89
C ASP A 542 -12.54 34.49 26.44
N SER A 543 -12.26 33.27 26.90
CA SER A 543 -13.25 32.43 27.58
C SER A 543 -13.67 32.98 28.92
N ALA A 544 -12.76 33.58 29.69
CA ALA A 544 -13.08 34.25 30.95
C ALA A 544 -13.89 35.53 30.72
N VAL A 545 -13.61 36.31 29.68
CA VAL A 545 -14.37 37.48 29.26
C VAL A 545 -15.76 37.11 28.75
N SER A 546 -15.86 36.05 27.96
CA SER A 546 -17.13 35.53 27.45
C SER A 546 -18.01 34.96 28.57
N ALA A 547 -17.43 34.25 29.54
CA ALA A 547 -18.12 33.76 30.74
C ALA A 547 -18.64 34.92 31.62
N ASN A 548 -17.85 36.00 31.79
CA ASN A 548 -18.27 37.19 32.51
C ASN A 548 -19.31 38.03 31.74
N ALA A 549 -19.27 38.04 30.39
CA ALA A 549 -20.30 38.69 29.58
C ALA A 549 -21.63 37.91 29.62
N GLY A 550 -21.56 36.56 29.56
CA GLY A 550 -22.71 35.67 29.70
C GLY A 550 -23.37 35.77 31.07
N ALA A 551 -22.58 35.88 32.15
CA ALA A 551 -23.09 36.08 33.53
C ALA A 551 -23.77 37.45 33.72
N LYS A 552 -23.30 38.52 33.05
CA LYS A 552 -23.94 39.86 33.10
C LYS A 552 -25.20 39.97 32.26
N LEU A 553 -25.39 39.12 31.23
CA LEU A 553 -26.64 39.07 30.45
C LEU A 553 -27.72 38.23 31.11
N ALA A 554 -27.34 37.26 31.96
CA ALA A 554 -28.28 36.45 32.75
C ALA A 554 -28.85 37.19 33.96
N ASP A 555 -28.21 38.28 34.42
CA ASP A 555 -28.58 39.03 35.63
C ASP A 555 -29.59 40.20 35.39
N VAL A 556 -30.06 40.39 34.15
CA VAL A 556 -31.07 41.44 33.81
C VAL A 556 -32.51 40.91 33.87
N GLY A 557 -32.72 39.65 34.21
CA GLY A 557 -34.04 39.00 34.14
C GLY A 557 -34.67 38.47 35.44
N ALA A 558 -34.06 38.62 36.63
CA ALA A 558 -34.65 38.06 37.85
C ALA A 558 -34.60 39.04 39.03
N LYS A 559 -35.76 39.31 39.65
CA LYS A 559 -35.95 40.08 40.85
C LYS A 559 -35.31 39.41 42.08
N PRO A 560 -35.03 40.16 43.16
CA PRO A 560 -34.07 39.83 44.21
C PRO A 560 -34.69 38.94 45.29
N ASP A 561 -34.02 37.88 45.66
CA ASP A 561 -34.04 37.32 47.00
C ASP A 561 -32.64 36.89 47.41
N ALA A 562 -32.29 37.29 48.63
CA ALA A 562 -30.99 37.28 49.22
C ALA A 562 -30.41 35.84 49.32
N ALA A 563 -29.24 35.56 48.67
CA ALA A 563 -28.38 34.49 49.06
C ALA A 563 -26.90 34.95 49.02
N VAL A 564 -26.27 34.75 50.12
CA VAL A 564 -24.90 35.07 50.55
C VAL A 564 -23.89 34.70 49.47
N LYS A 565 -23.11 35.67 48.98
CA LYS A 565 -21.90 35.47 48.15
C LYS A 565 -20.88 34.68 48.96
N PRO A 566 -20.28 33.57 48.42
CA PRO A 566 -19.11 32.99 49.04
C PRO A 566 -17.95 34.01 49.01
N PRO A 567 -17.16 34.10 50.04
CA PRO A 567 -16.07 35.10 50.11
C PRO A 567 -15.05 34.76 49.03
N PHE A 568 -14.65 35.77 48.26
CA PHE A 568 -13.56 35.74 47.30
C PHE A 568 -12.30 35.33 48.07
N ASP A 569 -11.77 34.13 47.75
CA ASP A 569 -10.63 33.52 48.44
C ASP A 569 -9.32 34.21 48.04
N VAL A 570 -9.09 35.38 48.70
CA VAL A 570 -7.89 36.22 48.53
C VAL A 570 -6.61 35.41 48.80
N GLY A 571 -6.70 34.34 49.61
CA GLY A 571 -5.55 33.48 49.95
C GLY A 571 -5.05 32.65 48.77
N LYS A 572 -5.95 32.11 47.95
CA LYS A 572 -5.57 31.36 46.74
C LYS A 572 -4.95 32.25 45.66
N PHE A 573 -5.48 33.46 45.48
CA PHE A 573 -4.90 34.44 44.57
C PHE A 573 -3.55 34.96 45.05
N ALA A 574 -3.42 35.29 46.37
CA ALA A 574 -2.14 35.70 46.95
C ALA A 574 -1.07 34.59 46.79
N GLY A 575 -1.44 33.32 46.96
CA GLY A 575 -0.53 32.17 46.71
C GLY A 575 -0.07 32.04 45.27
N ILE A 576 -0.98 32.23 44.30
CA ILE A 576 -0.64 32.20 42.88
C ILE A 576 0.27 33.39 42.50
N PHE A 577 -0.04 34.61 42.97
CA PHE A 577 0.81 35.77 42.71
C PHE A 577 2.16 35.68 43.44
N ALA A 578 2.23 35.08 44.62
CA ALA A 578 3.49 34.82 45.31
C ALA A 578 4.33 33.78 44.58
N ALA A 579 3.72 32.70 44.08
CA ALA A 579 4.41 31.69 43.26
C ALA A 579 4.90 32.27 41.92
N ILE A 580 4.09 33.06 41.22
CA ILE A 580 4.49 33.79 40.01
C ILE A 580 5.58 34.81 40.32
N GLY A 581 5.47 35.56 41.40
CA GLY A 581 6.49 36.50 41.82
C GLY A 581 7.81 35.86 42.19
N LEU A 582 7.78 34.69 42.86
CA LEU A 582 8.97 33.90 43.17
C LEU A 582 9.61 33.30 41.88
N ALA A 583 8.80 32.81 40.97
CA ALA A 583 9.28 32.29 39.68
C ALA A 583 9.89 33.43 38.83
N LEU A 584 9.21 34.58 38.74
CA LEU A 584 9.75 35.74 38.03
C LEU A 584 11.00 36.30 38.73
N GLY A 585 11.06 36.28 40.07
CA GLY A 585 12.23 36.67 40.84
C GLY A 585 13.42 35.74 40.62
N ALA A 586 13.20 34.42 40.60
CA ALA A 586 14.24 33.43 40.28
C ALA A 586 14.75 33.56 38.85
N ILE A 587 13.83 33.76 37.89
CA ILE A 587 14.19 34.01 36.48
C ILE A 587 14.94 35.37 36.36
N GLY A 588 14.47 36.40 37.05
CA GLY A 588 15.12 37.70 37.05
C GLY A 588 16.53 37.66 37.64
N THR A 589 16.73 36.91 38.72
CA THR A 589 18.07 36.72 39.33
C THR A 589 18.99 35.90 38.41
N ALA A 590 18.47 34.83 37.78
CA ALA A 590 19.25 34.06 36.83
C ALA A 590 19.66 34.93 35.63
N ILE A 591 18.72 35.72 35.07
CA ILE A 591 19.02 36.63 33.97
C ILE A 591 20.04 37.70 34.40
N ALA A 592 19.88 38.29 35.59
CA ALA A 592 20.80 39.30 36.10
C ALA A 592 22.22 38.74 36.33
N THR A 593 22.33 37.47 36.82
CA THR A 593 23.60 36.79 37.01
C THR A 593 24.30 36.50 35.68
N VAL A 594 23.53 36.00 34.69
CA VAL A 594 24.04 35.75 33.32
C VAL A 594 24.45 37.06 32.65
N LEU A 595 23.63 38.08 32.75
CA LEU A 595 23.89 39.41 32.18
C LEU A 595 25.10 40.08 32.85
N GLY A 596 25.17 40.01 34.19
CA GLY A 596 26.33 40.52 34.97
C GLY A 596 27.63 39.79 34.62
N GLY A 597 27.58 38.45 34.51
CA GLY A 597 28.70 37.65 34.05
C GLY A 597 29.10 37.96 32.59
N PHE A 598 28.13 38.22 31.72
CA PHE A 598 28.39 38.58 30.31
C PHE A 598 29.03 40.02 30.23
N LEU A 599 28.51 40.98 31.02
CA LEU A 599 29.03 42.34 31.02
C LEU A 599 30.40 42.49 31.72
N SER A 600 30.80 41.52 32.54
CA SER A 600 32.15 41.47 33.13
C SER A 600 33.26 40.96 32.22
N LEU A 601 32.86 40.44 31.01
CA LEU A 601 33.83 39.94 30.00
C LEU A 601 34.49 41.09 29.28
N ALA A 602 35.75 40.88 28.87
CA ALA A 602 36.40 41.79 27.94
C ALA A 602 35.60 41.89 26.63
N VAL A 603 35.50 43.08 26.03
CA VAL A 603 34.65 43.37 24.88
C VAL A 603 34.89 42.40 23.70
N TRP A 604 36.13 41.94 23.54
CA TRP A 604 36.50 40.97 22.48
C TRP A 604 36.02 39.55 22.79
N GLN A 605 35.75 39.21 24.07
CA GLN A 605 35.25 37.90 24.50
C GLN A 605 33.70 37.78 24.31
N MET A 606 32.97 38.87 24.31
CA MET A 606 31.51 38.90 24.19
C MET A 606 30.99 38.20 22.92
N PRO A 607 31.55 38.47 21.68
CA PRO A 607 31.13 37.78 20.47
C PRO A 607 31.43 36.29 20.52
N LEU A 608 32.53 35.87 21.18
CA LEU A 608 32.91 34.47 21.33
C LEU A 608 31.93 33.72 22.23
N VAL A 609 31.50 34.37 23.35
CA VAL A 609 30.53 33.79 24.26
C VAL A 609 29.15 33.67 23.57
N VAL A 610 28.70 34.71 22.85
CA VAL A 610 27.48 34.67 22.08
C VAL A 610 27.55 33.54 21.01
N GLY A 611 28.62 33.46 20.27
CA GLY A 611 28.88 32.40 19.31
C GLY A 611 28.90 31.01 19.96
N GLY A 612 29.55 30.91 21.15
CA GLY A 612 29.59 29.70 21.95
C GLY A 612 28.21 29.23 22.41
N VAL A 613 27.39 30.15 22.92
CA VAL A 613 25.98 29.86 23.33
C VAL A 613 25.14 29.43 22.11
N LEU A 614 25.24 30.15 21.00
CA LEU A 614 24.55 29.77 19.75
C LEU A 614 24.97 28.40 19.26
N LEU A 615 26.28 28.09 19.31
CA LEU A 615 26.79 26.76 18.96
C LEU A 615 26.35 25.68 19.96
N MET A 616 26.30 25.98 21.26
CA MET A 616 25.83 25.05 22.27
C MET A 616 24.35 24.67 22.06
N ILE A 617 23.51 25.63 21.67
CA ILE A 617 22.08 25.41 21.40
C ILE A 617 21.88 24.72 20.06
N SER A 618 22.54 25.18 18.99
CA SER A 618 22.32 24.71 17.61
C SER A 618 23.25 23.58 17.21
N GLY A 619 24.43 23.45 17.85
CA GLY A 619 25.46 22.47 17.50
C GLY A 619 24.98 21.03 17.49
N PRO A 620 24.33 20.53 18.54
CA PRO A 620 23.79 19.17 18.56
C PRO A 620 22.78 18.93 17.43
N SER A 621 21.88 19.88 17.18
CA SER A 621 20.90 19.80 16.09
C SER A 621 21.57 19.78 14.72
N MET A 622 22.58 20.62 14.50
CA MET A 622 23.37 20.65 13.26
C MET A 622 24.14 19.35 13.04
N LEU A 623 24.77 18.81 14.09
CA LEU A 623 25.54 17.56 14.00
C LEU A 623 24.61 16.39 13.66
N ILE A 624 23.48 16.24 14.34
CA ILE A 624 22.50 15.19 14.05
C ILE A 624 21.98 15.33 12.62
N ALA A 625 21.63 16.56 12.21
CA ALA A 625 21.19 16.80 10.84
C ALA A 625 22.26 16.43 9.81
N TYR A 626 23.51 16.84 10.03
CA TYR A 626 24.63 16.51 9.14
C TYR A 626 24.83 14.99 9.00
N LEU A 627 24.77 14.25 10.12
CA LEU A 627 24.87 12.80 10.10
C LEU A 627 23.70 12.16 9.33
N LYS A 628 22.45 12.61 9.57
CA LYS A 628 21.28 12.14 8.83
C LYS A 628 21.35 12.44 7.33
N LEU A 629 21.80 13.65 6.97
CA LEU A 629 21.97 14.04 5.56
C LEU A 629 22.98 13.16 4.82
N ARG A 630 24.01 12.67 5.51
CA ARG A 630 24.99 11.71 4.96
C ARG A 630 24.46 10.28 4.89
N GLN A 631 23.39 9.97 5.64
CA GLN A 631 22.80 8.64 5.70
C GLN A 631 21.62 8.48 4.76
N ARG A 632 21.22 9.51 4.02
CA ARG A 632 20.13 9.43 3.04
C ARG A 632 20.38 8.29 2.07
N ASN A 633 19.34 7.46 1.86
CA ASN A 633 19.41 6.26 1.04
C ASN A 633 18.14 6.14 0.18
N LEU A 634 18.32 5.89 -1.11
CA LEU A 634 17.23 5.65 -2.05
C LEU A 634 16.56 4.28 -1.81
N GLY A 635 17.34 3.27 -1.37
CA GLY A 635 16.86 1.88 -1.23
C GLY A 635 15.51 1.76 -0.54
N PRO A 636 15.33 2.23 0.71
CA PRO A 636 14.05 2.09 1.41
C PRO A 636 12.86 2.76 0.71
N ILE A 637 13.10 3.77 -0.14
CA ILE A 637 12.03 4.41 -0.93
C ILE A 637 11.59 3.48 -2.06
N LEU A 638 12.54 2.85 -2.76
CA LEU A 638 12.24 1.90 -3.83
C LEU A 638 11.71 0.57 -3.28
N ASP A 639 12.28 0.06 -2.17
CA ASP A 639 11.78 -1.15 -1.49
C ASP A 639 10.31 -1.01 -1.10
N ALA A 640 9.90 0.18 -0.68
CA ALA A 640 8.50 0.49 -0.37
C ALA A 640 7.58 0.47 -1.61
N CYS A 641 8.13 0.58 -2.82
CA CYS A 641 7.43 0.41 -4.10
C CYS A 641 7.55 -1.01 -4.67
N GLY A 642 8.06 -1.97 -3.90
CA GLY A 642 8.18 -3.36 -4.34
C GLY A 642 9.48 -3.74 -5.04
N TRP A 643 10.48 -2.84 -5.10
CA TRP A 643 11.83 -3.21 -5.52
C TRP A 643 12.52 -4.10 -4.47
N ALA A 644 13.54 -4.84 -4.89
CA ALA A 644 14.52 -5.44 -4.00
C ALA A 644 15.89 -4.79 -4.23
N VAL A 645 16.14 -3.67 -3.55
CA VAL A 645 17.39 -2.92 -3.70
C VAL A 645 18.52 -3.61 -2.93
N ASN A 646 19.55 -4.04 -3.63
CA ASN A 646 20.64 -4.85 -3.08
C ASN A 646 21.84 -4.01 -2.59
N THR A 647 21.75 -2.67 -2.65
CA THR A 647 22.86 -1.79 -2.33
C THR A 647 22.41 -0.59 -1.51
N ARG A 648 23.38 0.04 -0.85
CA ARG A 648 23.14 1.33 -0.20
C ARG A 648 23.29 2.46 -1.22
N ALA A 649 22.21 2.82 -1.89
CA ALA A 649 22.14 3.91 -2.87
C ALA A 649 22.07 5.28 -2.16
N SER A 650 23.24 5.84 -1.81
CA SER A 650 23.30 7.05 -1.00
C SER A 650 22.99 8.32 -1.79
N ILE A 651 22.19 9.22 -1.18
CA ILE A 651 21.91 10.57 -1.69
C ILE A 651 22.72 11.56 -0.86
N ASN A 652 23.99 11.77 -1.24
CA ASN A 652 24.86 12.70 -0.54
C ASN A 652 24.39 14.17 -0.71
N ILE A 653 24.95 15.09 0.08
CA ILE A 653 24.50 16.49 0.09
C ILE A 653 24.66 17.18 -1.27
N PRO A 654 25.79 17.07 -2.00
CA PRO A 654 25.93 17.66 -3.34
C PRO A 654 24.93 17.08 -4.36
N PHE A 655 24.79 15.77 -4.41
CA PHE A 655 23.86 15.11 -5.31
C PHE A 655 22.38 15.45 -4.95
N GLY A 656 22.06 15.50 -3.67
CA GLY A 656 20.74 15.94 -3.23
C GLY A 656 20.39 17.37 -3.69
N ALA A 657 21.38 18.26 -3.78
CA ALA A 657 21.14 19.61 -4.29
C ALA A 657 20.77 19.64 -5.79
N THR A 658 21.14 18.63 -6.57
CA THR A 658 20.74 18.50 -7.98
C THR A 658 19.32 17.95 -8.13
N LEU A 659 18.85 17.13 -7.15
CA LEU A 659 17.50 16.53 -7.15
C LEU A 659 16.41 17.52 -6.72
N THR A 660 16.74 18.53 -5.91
CA THR A 660 15.80 19.60 -5.55
C THR A 660 16.44 20.94 -5.82
N LYS A 661 16.06 21.56 -6.95
CA LYS A 661 16.54 22.85 -7.39
C LYS A 661 15.70 23.96 -6.75
N VAL A 662 16.34 24.92 -6.10
CA VAL A 662 15.70 26.10 -5.50
C VAL A 662 15.71 27.23 -6.52
N ALA A 663 14.62 28.00 -6.56
CA ALA A 663 14.51 29.14 -7.47
C ALA A 663 15.66 30.16 -7.27
N GLU A 664 16.42 30.39 -8.30
CA GLU A 664 17.50 31.36 -8.36
C GLU A 664 17.30 32.29 -9.56
N LEU A 665 17.70 33.52 -9.42
CA LEU A 665 17.66 34.46 -10.54
C LEU A 665 18.73 34.05 -11.58
N PRO A 666 18.38 34.06 -12.89
CA PRO A 666 19.33 33.77 -13.93
C PRO A 666 20.57 34.68 -13.84
N LYS A 667 21.74 34.17 -14.23
CA LYS A 667 22.98 34.94 -14.29
C LYS A 667 22.78 36.10 -15.25
N GLY A 668 23.05 37.32 -14.80
CA GLY A 668 22.86 38.55 -15.62
C GLY A 668 21.46 39.16 -15.51
N ALA A 669 20.56 38.63 -14.73
CA ALA A 669 19.23 39.20 -14.49
C ALA A 669 19.31 40.61 -13.88
N GLN A 670 18.61 41.57 -14.47
CA GLN A 670 18.51 42.93 -13.96
C GLN A 670 17.17 43.11 -13.22
N ARG A 671 17.21 43.79 -12.07
CA ARG A 671 16.01 44.22 -11.36
C ARG A 671 15.72 45.69 -11.65
N SER A 672 14.66 45.96 -12.36
CA SER A 672 14.29 47.34 -12.76
C SER A 672 13.42 48.06 -11.74
N LEU A 673 12.71 47.35 -10.86
CA LEU A 673 11.83 47.97 -9.86
C LEU A 673 12.32 47.74 -8.46
N ARG A 674 12.27 48.80 -7.60
CA ARG A 674 12.41 48.65 -6.14
C ARG A 674 11.03 48.42 -5.56
N ASP A 675 10.91 47.40 -4.76
CA ASP A 675 9.70 47.17 -4.00
C ASP A 675 9.56 48.28 -2.94
N PRO A 676 8.51 49.15 -3.04
CA PRO A 676 8.30 50.24 -2.08
C PRO A 676 7.95 49.70 -0.69
N PHE A 677 7.46 48.45 -0.57
CA PHE A 677 7.08 47.78 0.66
C PHE A 677 8.17 46.80 1.17
N ALA A 678 9.32 46.73 0.48
CA ALA A 678 10.40 45.90 0.94
C ALA A 678 10.85 46.27 2.35
N GLU A 679 10.83 45.32 3.28
CA GLU A 679 11.46 45.49 4.59
C GLU A 679 12.92 45.93 4.39
N LYS A 680 13.30 47.02 5.07
CA LYS A 680 14.69 47.48 5.03
C LYS A 680 15.56 46.37 5.58
N LYS A 681 16.29 45.70 4.71
CA LYS A 681 17.27 44.68 5.09
C LYS A 681 18.18 45.34 6.12
N THR A 682 18.12 44.86 7.37
CA THR A 682 19.04 45.32 8.44
C THR A 682 20.46 45.18 7.88
N PRO A 683 21.23 46.25 7.78
CA PRO A 683 22.54 46.24 7.12
C PRO A 683 23.54 45.47 7.98
N TRP A 684 23.41 44.15 8.03
CA TRP A 684 24.23 43.28 8.88
C TRP A 684 25.74 43.53 8.67
N LYS A 685 26.15 43.93 7.45
CA LYS A 685 27.51 44.34 7.17
C LYS A 685 27.88 45.59 7.96
N ARG A 686 26.98 46.56 8.11
CA ARG A 686 27.22 47.74 8.93
C ARG A 686 27.28 47.37 10.41
N TRP A 687 26.38 46.45 10.86
CA TRP A 687 26.44 45.95 12.21
C TRP A 687 27.69 45.10 12.48
N ALA A 688 28.18 44.33 11.52
CA ALA A 688 29.44 43.60 11.61
C ALA A 688 30.64 44.54 11.66
N VAL A 689 30.62 45.64 10.89
CA VAL A 689 31.69 46.67 10.95
C VAL A 689 31.63 47.43 12.30
N ILE A 690 30.43 47.78 12.78
CA ILE A 690 30.23 48.42 14.08
C ILE A 690 30.69 47.47 15.20
N LEU A 691 30.35 46.18 15.12
CA LEU A 691 30.83 45.20 16.10
C LEU A 691 32.32 45.01 16.04
N ALA A 692 32.93 44.96 14.82
CA ALA A 692 34.37 44.90 14.67
C ALA A 692 35.10 46.18 15.23
N LEU A 693 34.49 47.34 15.00
CA LEU A 693 34.96 48.61 15.60
C LEU A 693 34.85 48.59 17.12
N PHE A 694 33.72 48.11 17.67
CA PHE A 694 33.59 47.97 19.13
C PHE A 694 34.61 46.98 19.72
N VAL A 695 34.84 45.85 19.05
CA VAL A 695 35.87 44.85 19.43
C VAL A 695 37.24 45.47 19.40
N ALA A 696 37.58 46.21 18.32
CA ALA A 696 38.88 46.91 18.18
C ALA A 696 39.02 48.01 19.26
N LEU A 697 37.98 48.78 19.53
CA LEU A 697 37.98 49.82 20.56
C LEU A 697 38.13 49.19 21.96
N GLY A 698 37.45 48.07 22.22
CA GLY A 698 37.57 47.29 23.46
C GLY A 698 38.96 46.71 23.66
N MET A 699 39.56 46.16 22.61
CA MET A 699 40.96 45.71 22.67
C MET A 699 41.96 46.88 22.89
N ALA A 700 41.70 48.04 22.28
CA ALA A 700 42.48 49.25 22.50
C ALA A 700 42.36 49.78 23.91
N TRP A 701 41.17 49.64 24.53
CA TRP A 701 40.89 49.97 25.93
C TRP A 701 41.62 48.99 26.86
N ASP A 702 41.51 47.71 26.64
CA ASP A 702 42.09 46.66 27.48
C ASP A 702 43.65 46.71 27.45
N LYS A 703 44.22 47.07 26.32
CA LYS A 703 45.65 47.27 26.18
C LYS A 703 46.16 48.65 26.58
N GLY A 704 45.31 49.51 27.13
CA GLY A 704 45.65 50.83 27.60
C GLY A 704 45.99 51.89 26.54
N TYR A 705 45.81 51.55 25.24
CA TYR A 705 46.09 52.47 24.13
C TYR A 705 45.19 53.72 24.17
N ILE A 706 43.94 53.59 24.66
CA ILE A 706 43.00 54.74 24.81
C ILE A 706 43.45 55.64 25.93
N GLY A 707 44.00 55.11 27.04
CA GLY A 707 44.62 55.90 28.10
C GLY A 707 45.81 56.69 27.61
N GLN A 708 46.68 56.03 26.84
CA GLN A 708 47.86 56.70 26.21
C GLN A 708 47.43 57.77 25.19
N LEU A 709 46.37 57.53 24.41
CA LEU A 709 45.82 58.51 23.47
C LEU A 709 45.17 59.69 24.19
N ALA A 710 44.45 59.45 25.32
CA ALA A 710 43.84 60.46 26.17
C ALA A 710 44.94 61.32 26.84
N ASP A 711 46.05 60.71 27.29
CA ASP A 711 47.21 61.40 27.83
C ASP A 711 47.99 62.17 26.76
N ALA A 712 48.07 61.68 25.54
CA ALA A 712 48.68 62.36 24.39
C ALA A 712 47.80 63.54 23.90
N LEU A 713 46.50 63.51 24.10
CA LEU A 713 45.59 64.59 23.71
C LEU A 713 45.36 65.64 24.81
N LYS A 714 45.77 65.36 26.08
CA LYS A 714 45.71 66.35 27.19
C LYS A 714 46.40 67.68 26.88
N PRO A 715 47.54 67.73 26.16
CA PRO A 715 48.15 69.01 25.84
C PRO A 715 47.39 69.84 24.77
N LEU A 716 46.50 69.23 24.03
CA LEU A 716 45.70 69.94 23.00
C LEU A 716 44.43 70.62 23.51
N PHE A 717 44.02 70.30 24.74
CA PHE A 717 42.78 70.85 25.35
C PHE A 717 43.07 71.57 26.68
N GLY A 718 44.37 71.88 27.02
CA GLY A 718 44.82 72.63 28.16
C GLY A 718 44.71 74.10 27.95
N GLY A 719 43.63 74.73 28.43
CA GLY A 719 43.46 76.17 28.42
C GLY A 719 42.50 76.63 29.56
N ARG A 720 43.19 77.10 30.61
CA ARG A 720 42.81 78.13 31.64
C ARG A 720 42.39 77.64 33.00
N GLN A 721 43.37 77.79 33.88
CA GLN A 721 43.20 77.79 35.33
C GLN A 721 42.34 78.99 35.81
N THR A 722 41.52 78.81 36.84
CA THR A 722 41.25 79.78 37.86
C THR A 722 41.25 79.06 39.21
N ASN A 723 42.12 79.60 40.11
CA ASN A 723 42.34 79.24 41.48
C ASN A 723 41.07 79.50 42.32
N ALA A 724 40.75 78.68 43.31
CA ALA A 724 40.25 79.04 44.58
C ALA A 724 40.58 77.96 45.62
N THR A 725 41.34 78.43 46.59
CA THR A 725 41.84 77.82 47.82
C THR A 725 40.67 77.56 48.77
N GLU A 726 40.67 76.53 49.59
CA GLU A 726 40.62 76.54 51.06
C GLU A 726 40.43 75.11 51.61
N GLN A 727 41.42 74.62 52.28
CA GLN A 727 41.58 74.22 53.67
C GLN A 727 40.39 73.46 54.32
N ALA A 728 40.59 72.29 54.78
CA ALA A 728 40.99 71.83 56.10
C ALA A 728 40.88 70.33 56.31
N ALA A 729 41.93 69.79 56.93
CA ALA A 729 42.00 68.46 57.54
C ALA A 729 41.44 68.49 58.96
N PRO A 730 41.63 67.53 59.86
CA PRO A 730 41.58 66.05 59.77
C PRO A 730 40.80 65.44 60.98
N ALA A 731 40.73 64.18 61.11
CA ALA A 731 40.81 63.28 62.29
C ALA A 731 39.98 62.05 62.13
N SER A 732 40.48 60.94 62.23
CA SER A 732 41.17 60.04 63.16
C SER A 732 40.27 58.89 63.64
N ASN A 733 40.87 57.73 63.45
CA ASN A 733 40.84 56.53 64.35
C ASN A 733 39.49 55.94 64.78
N VAL A 734 39.30 54.65 64.82
CA VAL A 734 39.98 53.60 65.64
C VAL A 734 39.44 52.23 65.33
N THR A 735 40.36 51.33 65.11
CA THR A 735 40.53 49.96 65.59
C THR A 735 39.35 49.02 65.87
N GLY A 736 39.58 47.73 65.46
CA GLY A 736 39.09 46.50 66.10
C GLY A 736 39.07 45.35 65.22
N GLN A 737 40.16 44.71 64.92
CA GLN A 737 40.71 43.41 65.34
C GLN A 737 39.73 42.22 65.28
N ALA A 738 40.22 41.28 64.55
CA ALA A 738 39.88 39.82 64.37
C ALA A 738 39.80 39.05 65.73
N PRO A 739 39.54 37.77 65.84
CA PRO A 739 40.12 36.69 65.00
C PRO A 739 39.26 35.42 64.79
N ALA A 740 39.71 34.66 63.79
CA ALA A 740 39.91 33.22 63.63
C ALA A 740 39.15 32.19 64.52
N ALA A 741 38.67 31.14 63.91
CA ALA A 741 39.16 29.77 64.10
C ALA A 741 38.31 28.69 63.41
N LYS A 742 39.01 27.91 62.59
CA LYS A 742 39.15 26.43 62.59
C LYS A 742 37.96 25.53 62.22
N ALA A 743 38.22 24.78 61.14
CA ALA A 743 37.73 23.41 60.86
C ALA A 743 37.92 22.43 62.01
N PRO A 744 37.34 21.20 62.03
CA PRO A 744 37.76 20.14 61.09
C PRO A 744 36.74 19.04 60.75
N ASN A 745 37.05 18.33 59.69
CA ASN A 745 37.02 16.88 59.42
C ASN A 745 35.86 16.00 59.96
N ALA A 746 35.25 15.12 59.19
CA ALA A 746 35.73 13.84 58.73
C ALA A 746 34.62 12.90 58.29
N THR A 747 34.86 12.22 57.21
CA THR A 747 34.77 10.76 56.99
C THR A 747 33.46 10.06 56.67
N ALA A 748 33.59 9.31 55.60
CA ALA A 748 33.16 7.95 55.29
C ALA A 748 31.83 7.73 54.52
N GLY A 749 32.05 7.24 53.28
CA GLY A 749 31.07 6.41 52.62
C GLY A 749 30.90 5.03 53.28
N PRO A 750 30.35 3.99 52.74
CA PRO A 750 30.06 3.70 51.31
C PRO A 750 28.74 2.95 51.03
N ALA A 751 28.58 2.54 49.80
CA ALA A 751 27.89 1.34 49.31
C ALA A 751 26.53 1.50 48.59
N ALA A 752 26.61 1.17 47.31
CA ALA A 752 25.52 0.59 46.52
C ALA A 752 25.02 -0.74 47.10
N PRO A 753 23.90 -1.37 46.69
CA PRO A 753 23.68 -1.82 45.31
C PRO A 753 22.23 -2.00 44.81
N ALA A 754 22.16 -2.33 43.51
CA ALA A 754 21.27 -3.29 42.84
C ALA A 754 19.89 -2.89 42.35
N GLN A 755 19.77 -3.02 41.02
CA GLN A 755 18.57 -3.29 40.22
C GLN A 755 17.70 -4.48 40.78
N PRO A 756 16.43 -4.72 40.32
CA PRO A 756 16.21 -5.21 38.95
C PRO A 756 14.89 -4.83 38.24
N SER A 757 14.96 -4.94 36.96
CA SER A 757 14.06 -5.49 35.94
C SER A 757 12.54 -5.45 36.10
N LYS A 758 11.86 -4.84 35.17
CA LYS A 758 11.06 -5.54 34.17
C LYS A 758 10.91 -4.66 32.94
#